data_e5555d0ca9c97632245668a2041a3883
#
_entry.id   e5555d0ca9c97632245668a2041a3883
#
_cell.length_a   1.000
_cell.length_b   1.000
_cell.length_c   1.000
_cell.angle_alpha   90.00
_cell.angle_beta   90.00
_cell.angle_gamma   90.00
#
_symmetry.space_group_name_H-M   'P 1'
#
loop_
_entity.id
_entity.type
_entity.pdbx_description
1 polymer ?
#
loop_
_entity_poly.entity_id
_entity_poly.type
_entity_poly.pdbx_seq_one_letter_code
_entity_poly.pdbx_strand_id
1 'polypeptide(L)'
;RGRCAQPCRLPYTLVDENDNDLLAGSAGQYLLSPRDLKTIDLLPELLKAGVSSLKIEGRMKRPEYVATAVGCYRRAVDSWLQGNFQVRPQDSQALAQIFNRDFTTAYLEEKQGRNMMSDKRPNNRGLMLGRVLSYDTGNGMVSMKLNTDLQAGDQVDFWVKVGGRVTTTIQKLYLVKEAKNSKNAKNTKGKKKKAGKAASHKDKLSDGLNMQNLVPVQQGASGTVVAFAVAGRVFPGDRAFKVLDSKLMEEAKAMYASGAPVRRYNIKAQVTASVGEPLVIQLEDEAGHVAVAATEFIGEPALKRPLSREVVEKQLGRLGSSIFHLQELAVDIAGQVMIPVSEINEARRKAVEELENQRLADFQQQAGEFSRQAAKNIRQGIANIQQELLRRQAKTEARDIVRPATKGGYITVVADNIPRVKAALANGARRIVFGGESYSHENITLDMCRQAAELAHEYGAAIVLNTPRIIRDSELARFHSWLKIVDTYPIDAISVHNIGTLHAVRQLTSLPIEADYSLISYNVEALRHLQELGADRVVLSPELNMSQLEKLGQESPLPLECLVDAHLELMVSEYCCTGSFLGGLDTGHCSAPCLAMKKKFYLKDRKNIRFPLVMDQYCHMHLLNANRLSMLPHAMKFRSMGIAGLRIDGRYLTPDKLGQLVKNYGIYMARRKEISEAERPEVEKLEGRNITRGHYFRGVL
;
A
#
# COMPACT_ATOMS: atom_id res chain seq x y z
N ARG A 1 8.05 9.35 -7.98
CA ARG A 1 7.77 9.32 -9.44
C ARG A 1 6.29 9.45 -9.79
N GLY A 2 5.38 9.60 -8.86
CA GLY A 2 3.93 9.69 -9.13
C GLY A 2 3.30 8.49 -9.86
N ARG A 3 4.11 7.68 -10.56
CA ARG A 3 3.69 6.47 -11.27
C ARG A 3 4.40 5.25 -10.71
N CYS A 4 3.64 4.27 -10.21
CA CYS A 4 4.22 3.02 -9.72
C CYS A 4 4.62 2.12 -10.89
N ALA A 5 5.91 1.75 -10.99
CA ALA A 5 6.41 0.78 -11.96
C ALA A 5 6.15 -0.68 -11.55
N GLN A 6 5.53 -0.92 -10.39
CA GLN A 6 5.23 -2.23 -9.81
C GLN A 6 6.46 -3.17 -9.72
N PRO A 7 7.62 -2.73 -9.20
CA PRO A 7 8.80 -3.59 -9.10
C PRO A 7 8.54 -4.85 -8.26
N CYS A 8 7.69 -4.77 -7.24
CA CYS A 8 7.27 -5.93 -6.46
C CYS A 8 6.48 -6.99 -7.26
N ARG A 9 5.98 -6.66 -8.46
CA ARG A 9 5.25 -7.58 -9.35
C ARG A 9 6.09 -8.11 -10.50
N LEU A 10 7.39 -7.81 -10.51
CA LEU A 10 8.33 -8.35 -11.49
C LEU A 10 8.89 -9.70 -11.02
N PRO A 11 9.33 -10.55 -11.96
CA PRO A 11 9.97 -11.81 -11.62
C PRO A 11 11.41 -11.57 -11.13
N TYR A 12 11.79 -12.29 -10.09
CA TYR A 12 13.13 -12.33 -9.52
C TYR A 12 13.55 -13.75 -9.20
N THR A 13 14.85 -14.02 -9.30
CA THR A 13 15.48 -15.23 -8.79
C THR A 13 16.31 -14.87 -7.56
N LEU A 14 16.17 -15.62 -6.48
CA LEU A 14 17.02 -15.47 -5.28
C LEU A 14 18.34 -16.21 -5.53
N VAL A 15 19.45 -15.47 -5.60
CA VAL A 15 20.77 -16.02 -5.91
C VAL A 15 21.80 -15.66 -4.84
N ASP A 16 22.87 -16.45 -4.76
CA ASP A 16 24.07 -16.13 -3.96
C ASP A 16 25.07 -15.27 -4.74
N GLU A 17 26.24 -15.00 -4.14
CA GLU A 17 27.34 -14.23 -4.75
C GLU A 17 27.91 -14.88 -6.01
N ASN A 18 27.77 -16.20 -6.17
CA ASN A 18 28.25 -16.99 -7.29
C ASN A 18 27.17 -17.20 -8.37
N ASP A 19 26.01 -16.51 -8.23
CA ASP A 19 24.87 -16.56 -9.16
C ASP A 19 24.10 -17.90 -9.13
N ASN A 20 24.28 -18.73 -8.10
CA ASN A 20 23.53 -19.98 -7.93
C ASN A 20 22.10 -19.66 -7.50
N ASP A 21 21.11 -20.27 -8.17
CA ASP A 21 19.70 -20.21 -7.78
C ASP A 21 19.48 -20.99 -6.46
N LEU A 22 19.13 -20.28 -5.39
CA LEU A 22 18.95 -20.85 -4.07
C LEU A 22 17.60 -21.54 -3.89
N LEU A 23 16.65 -21.31 -4.79
CA LEU A 23 15.31 -21.89 -4.72
C LEU A 23 15.13 -23.08 -5.65
N ALA A 24 15.97 -23.23 -6.69
CA ALA A 24 15.99 -24.35 -7.62
C ALA A 24 14.59 -24.86 -8.06
N GLY A 25 13.66 -23.92 -8.35
CA GLY A 25 12.31 -24.22 -8.78
C GLY A 25 11.31 -24.61 -7.67
N SER A 26 11.72 -24.59 -6.39
CA SER A 26 10.83 -24.84 -5.23
C SER A 26 9.81 -23.70 -5.01
N ALA A 27 10.01 -22.55 -5.62
CA ALA A 27 9.14 -21.38 -5.55
C ALA A 27 8.82 -20.82 -6.94
N GLY A 28 7.83 -19.93 -7.03
CA GLY A 28 7.61 -19.10 -8.22
C GLY A 28 8.63 -17.95 -8.27
N GLN A 29 8.56 -17.17 -9.35
CA GLN A 29 9.52 -16.07 -9.58
C GLN A 29 9.06 -14.72 -8.97
N TYR A 30 7.81 -14.60 -8.50
CA TYR A 30 7.26 -13.33 -8.00
C TYR A 30 7.43 -13.22 -6.48
N LEU A 31 8.67 -13.30 -6.02
CA LEU A 31 9.04 -13.43 -4.61
C LEU A 31 8.60 -12.27 -3.73
N LEU A 32 8.44 -11.08 -4.32
CA LEU A 32 8.02 -9.84 -3.66
C LEU A 32 6.55 -9.48 -3.93
N SER A 33 5.77 -10.37 -4.59
CA SER A 33 4.39 -10.05 -4.97
C SER A 33 3.41 -10.41 -3.86
N PRO A 34 2.91 -9.47 -3.05
CA PRO A 34 1.99 -9.79 -1.97
C PRO A 34 0.62 -10.22 -2.51
N ARG A 35 -0.07 -11.07 -1.75
CA ARG A 35 -1.49 -11.35 -1.90
C ARG A 35 -2.32 -10.11 -1.62
N ASP A 36 -3.60 -10.14 -1.98
CA ASP A 36 -4.52 -9.05 -1.65
C ASP A 36 -4.97 -9.17 -0.19
N LEU A 37 -4.92 -8.05 0.54
CA LEU A 37 -5.44 -7.98 1.91
C LEU A 37 -6.97 -8.05 1.87
N LYS A 38 -7.54 -9.04 2.56
CA LYS A 38 -8.99 -9.20 2.74
C LYS A 38 -9.29 -9.36 4.23
N THR A 39 -10.02 -8.41 4.80
CA THR A 39 -10.30 -8.32 6.24
C THR A 39 -11.80 -8.35 6.57
N ILE A 40 -12.67 -8.67 5.60
CA ILE A 40 -14.11 -8.63 5.79
C ILE A 40 -14.57 -9.55 6.93
N ASP A 41 -13.89 -10.68 7.09
CA ASP A 41 -14.19 -11.68 8.13
C ASP A 41 -13.69 -11.22 9.53
N LEU A 42 -12.76 -10.24 9.58
CA LEU A 42 -12.19 -9.65 10.82
C LEU A 42 -12.86 -8.33 11.22
N LEU A 43 -13.96 -7.94 10.56
CA LEU A 43 -14.63 -6.67 10.85
C LEU A 43 -15.09 -6.54 12.31
N PRO A 44 -15.65 -7.57 12.96
CA PRO A 44 -16.04 -7.45 14.38
C PRO A 44 -14.87 -7.07 15.29
N GLU A 45 -13.71 -7.66 15.08
CA GLU A 45 -12.50 -7.40 15.88
C GLU A 45 -11.98 -5.98 15.61
N LEU A 46 -11.92 -5.55 14.34
CA LEU A 46 -11.49 -4.21 13.96
C LEU A 46 -12.42 -3.12 14.52
N LEU A 47 -13.73 -3.32 14.43
CA LEU A 47 -14.71 -2.35 14.94
C LEU A 47 -14.72 -2.30 16.48
N LYS A 48 -14.58 -3.45 17.16
CA LYS A 48 -14.42 -3.50 18.63
C LYS A 48 -13.13 -2.83 19.09
N ALA A 49 -12.07 -2.90 18.29
CA ALA A 49 -10.80 -2.20 18.57
C ALA A 49 -10.88 -0.68 18.34
N GLY A 50 -12.04 -0.13 17.94
CA GLY A 50 -12.25 1.31 17.76
C GLY A 50 -11.90 1.84 16.36
N VAL A 51 -11.73 0.97 15.37
CA VAL A 51 -11.53 1.41 13.96
C VAL A 51 -12.81 2.07 13.47
N SER A 52 -12.76 3.37 13.22
CA SER A 52 -13.90 4.20 12.79
C SER A 52 -14.03 4.33 11.27
N SER A 53 -12.98 4.01 10.50
CA SER A 53 -12.98 4.13 9.04
C SER A 53 -12.19 3.01 8.39
N LEU A 54 -12.74 2.44 7.33
CA LEU A 54 -12.13 1.39 6.52
C LEU A 54 -11.69 1.97 5.17
N LYS A 55 -10.38 1.95 4.89
CA LYS A 55 -9.84 2.41 3.62
C LYS A 55 -9.74 1.26 2.62
N ILE A 56 -10.46 1.37 1.50
CA ILE A 56 -10.40 0.43 0.38
C ILE A 56 -9.54 1.05 -0.73
N GLU A 57 -8.45 0.38 -1.11
CA GLU A 57 -7.57 0.84 -2.19
C GLU A 57 -8.10 0.41 -3.54
N GLY A 58 -8.43 1.39 -4.39
CA GLY A 58 -8.98 1.18 -5.73
C GLY A 58 -8.33 1.99 -6.83
N ARG A 59 -7.23 2.74 -6.55
CA ARG A 59 -6.59 3.68 -7.48
C ARG A 59 -6.29 3.10 -8.86
N MET A 60 -5.83 1.85 -8.92
CA MET A 60 -5.47 1.16 -10.16
C MET A 60 -6.54 0.13 -10.59
N LYS A 61 -7.74 0.26 -10.08
CA LYS A 61 -8.85 -0.66 -10.32
C LYS A 61 -9.95 0.02 -11.13
N ARG A 62 -10.80 -0.81 -11.74
CA ARG A 62 -12.00 -0.34 -12.42
C ARG A 62 -13.06 0.12 -11.41
N PRO A 63 -13.98 1.01 -11.78
CA PRO A 63 -15.07 1.44 -10.90
C PRO A 63 -15.90 0.27 -10.34
N GLU A 64 -16.10 -0.77 -11.13
CA GLU A 64 -16.85 -1.98 -10.72
C GLU A 64 -16.21 -2.70 -9.54
N TYR A 65 -14.86 -2.71 -9.47
CA TYR A 65 -14.15 -3.25 -8.30
C TYR A 65 -14.48 -2.44 -7.05
N VAL A 66 -14.43 -1.11 -7.15
CA VAL A 66 -14.70 -0.22 -6.01
C VAL A 66 -16.14 -0.39 -5.55
N ALA A 67 -17.11 -0.36 -6.47
CA ALA A 67 -18.53 -0.55 -6.16
C ALA A 67 -18.79 -1.89 -5.48
N THR A 68 -18.26 -2.99 -6.03
CA THR A 68 -18.42 -4.33 -5.45
C THR A 68 -17.79 -4.42 -4.06
N ALA A 69 -16.52 -4.00 -3.92
CA ALA A 69 -15.80 -4.09 -2.65
C ALA A 69 -16.49 -3.27 -1.56
N VAL A 70 -16.80 -2.00 -1.84
CA VAL A 70 -17.47 -1.11 -0.88
C VAL A 70 -18.85 -1.68 -0.51
N GLY A 71 -19.61 -2.18 -1.48
CA GLY A 71 -20.92 -2.78 -1.24
C GLY A 71 -20.85 -4.00 -0.31
N CYS A 72 -19.89 -4.90 -0.52
CA CYS A 72 -19.69 -6.07 0.34
C CYS A 72 -19.31 -5.67 1.77
N TYR A 73 -18.34 -4.78 1.94
CA TYR A 73 -17.92 -4.31 3.26
C TYR A 73 -19.03 -3.52 3.96
N ARG A 74 -19.80 -2.67 3.24
CA ARG A 74 -20.91 -1.91 3.82
C ARG A 74 -21.98 -2.84 4.38
N ARG A 75 -22.39 -3.87 3.64
CA ARG A 75 -23.37 -4.86 4.13
C ARG A 75 -22.87 -5.61 5.36
N ALA A 76 -21.57 -5.98 5.39
CA ALA A 76 -20.99 -6.65 6.54
C ALA A 76 -20.95 -5.74 7.79
N VAL A 77 -20.61 -4.45 7.61
CA VAL A 77 -20.67 -3.46 8.72
C VAL A 77 -22.11 -3.26 9.18
N ASP A 78 -23.07 -3.16 8.27
CA ASP A 78 -24.49 -2.98 8.64
C ASP A 78 -25.02 -4.19 9.44
N SER A 79 -24.66 -5.41 9.03
CA SER A 79 -25.05 -6.62 9.77
C SER A 79 -24.42 -6.66 11.18
N TRP A 80 -23.21 -6.16 11.34
CA TRP A 80 -22.57 -6.06 12.65
C TRP A 80 -23.25 -5.01 13.54
N LEU A 81 -23.60 -3.84 13.00
CA LEU A 81 -24.32 -2.79 13.72
C LEU A 81 -25.72 -3.26 14.17
N GLN A 82 -26.34 -4.16 13.43
CA GLN A 82 -27.63 -4.81 13.78
C GLN A 82 -27.47 -5.98 14.79
N GLY A 83 -26.26 -6.27 15.24
CA GLY A 83 -25.98 -7.34 16.21
C GLY A 83 -25.98 -8.75 15.64
N ASN A 84 -26.06 -8.93 14.34
CA ASN A 84 -26.14 -10.24 13.64
C ASN A 84 -25.05 -10.37 12.56
N PHE A 85 -23.79 -10.10 12.90
CA PHE A 85 -22.69 -10.12 11.94
C PHE A 85 -22.68 -11.37 11.08
N GLN A 86 -22.72 -11.15 9.78
CA GLN A 86 -22.62 -12.22 8.79
C GLN A 86 -21.97 -11.71 7.50
N VAL A 87 -20.97 -12.45 7.01
CA VAL A 87 -20.47 -12.29 5.64
C VAL A 87 -21.21 -13.26 4.74
N ARG A 88 -22.02 -12.76 3.82
CA ARG A 88 -22.78 -13.61 2.90
C ARG A 88 -21.83 -14.37 1.98
N PRO A 89 -22.07 -15.66 1.67
CA PRO A 89 -21.27 -16.44 0.72
C PRO A 89 -21.11 -15.74 -0.64
N GLN A 90 -22.18 -15.07 -1.12
CA GLN A 90 -22.16 -14.31 -2.37
C GLN A 90 -21.19 -13.12 -2.32
N ASP A 91 -21.06 -12.43 -1.16
CA ASP A 91 -20.12 -11.32 -1.00
C ASP A 91 -18.66 -11.82 -1.02
N SER A 92 -18.37 -12.91 -0.36
CA SER A 92 -17.05 -13.56 -0.41
C SER A 92 -16.69 -14.00 -1.83
N GLN A 93 -17.66 -14.56 -2.57
CA GLN A 93 -17.49 -14.97 -3.96
C GLN A 93 -17.29 -13.74 -4.88
N ALA A 94 -18.10 -12.69 -4.70
CA ALA A 94 -17.99 -11.45 -5.48
C ALA A 94 -16.61 -10.77 -5.30
N LEU A 95 -16.10 -10.69 -4.06
CA LEU A 95 -14.76 -10.18 -3.77
C LEU A 95 -13.68 -11.01 -4.47
N ALA A 96 -13.79 -12.34 -4.43
CA ALA A 96 -12.84 -13.23 -5.09
C ALA A 96 -12.94 -13.17 -6.62
N GLN A 97 -14.12 -12.92 -7.16
CA GLN A 97 -14.37 -12.83 -8.61
C GLN A 97 -13.93 -11.49 -9.20
N ILE A 98 -14.22 -10.37 -8.50
CA ILE A 98 -13.95 -9.05 -9.06
C ILE A 98 -12.47 -8.76 -9.18
N PHE A 99 -11.66 -9.21 -8.21
CA PHE A 99 -10.20 -9.18 -8.29
C PHE A 99 -9.56 -10.06 -7.20
N ASN A 100 -8.64 -10.96 -7.60
CA ASN A 100 -8.05 -11.93 -6.70
C ASN A 100 -6.62 -12.32 -7.13
N ARG A 101 -5.64 -12.08 -6.27
CA ARG A 101 -4.26 -12.59 -6.36
C ARG A 101 -3.95 -13.53 -5.19
N ASP A 102 -4.91 -14.29 -4.74
CA ASP A 102 -5.06 -14.93 -3.44
C ASP A 102 -5.21 -13.87 -2.32
N PHE A 103 -5.79 -14.28 -1.21
CA PHE A 103 -6.03 -13.42 -0.07
C PHE A 103 -5.12 -13.73 1.11
N THR A 104 -4.88 -12.70 1.91
CA THR A 104 -4.18 -12.79 3.19
C THR A 104 -4.82 -11.80 4.17
N THR A 105 -4.74 -12.10 5.44
CA THR A 105 -4.98 -11.15 6.54
C THR A 105 -3.69 -10.49 7.01
N ALA A 106 -2.57 -10.85 6.40
CA ALA A 106 -1.23 -10.35 6.69
C ALA A 106 -0.93 -10.38 8.21
N TYR A 107 -0.36 -9.31 8.74
CA TYR A 107 0.03 -9.21 10.14
C TYR A 107 -1.13 -9.12 11.14
N LEU A 108 -2.37 -8.89 10.69
CA LEU A 108 -3.54 -8.85 11.57
C LEU A 108 -3.83 -10.19 12.27
N GLU A 109 -3.44 -11.31 11.66
CA GLU A 109 -3.51 -12.65 12.24
C GLU A 109 -2.12 -13.32 12.29
N GLU A 110 -1.06 -12.52 12.39
CA GLU A 110 0.33 -12.97 12.47
C GLU A 110 0.77 -13.92 11.33
N LYS A 111 0.06 -13.89 10.20
CA LYS A 111 0.39 -14.68 9.02
C LYS A 111 1.58 -14.07 8.29
N GLN A 112 2.76 -14.59 8.55
CA GLN A 112 4.03 -14.15 7.99
C GLN A 112 4.54 -15.12 6.92
N GLY A 113 5.68 -14.78 6.32
CA GLY A 113 6.41 -15.67 5.44
C GLY A 113 5.79 -15.82 4.05
N ARG A 114 6.01 -16.98 3.44
CA ARG A 114 5.58 -17.29 2.06
C ARG A 114 4.08 -17.17 1.85
N ASN A 115 3.29 -17.41 2.90
CA ASN A 115 1.83 -17.34 2.84
C ASN A 115 1.29 -15.92 2.57
N MET A 116 2.11 -14.88 2.75
CA MET A 116 1.78 -13.51 2.35
C MET A 116 1.97 -13.27 0.85
N MET A 117 2.71 -14.14 0.14
CA MET A 117 3.13 -13.90 -1.24
C MET A 117 2.35 -14.71 -2.25
N SER A 118 2.08 -14.08 -3.40
CA SER A 118 1.55 -14.70 -4.61
C SER A 118 2.71 -14.98 -5.57
N ASP A 119 3.66 -15.85 -5.14
CA ASP A 119 4.94 -16.09 -5.79
C ASP A 119 4.85 -16.69 -7.19
N LYS A 120 3.76 -17.40 -7.48
CA LYS A 120 3.59 -18.08 -8.77
C LYS A 120 3.10 -17.16 -9.89
N ARG A 121 2.20 -16.22 -9.58
CA ARG A 121 1.63 -15.29 -10.56
C ARG A 121 1.17 -13.99 -9.89
N PRO A 122 1.52 -12.79 -10.44
CA PRO A 122 1.20 -11.50 -9.84
C PRO A 122 -0.14 -10.91 -10.32
N ASN A 123 -0.81 -11.58 -11.27
CA ASN A 123 -2.01 -11.08 -11.94
C ASN A 123 -3.30 -11.55 -11.25
N ASN A 124 -4.42 -10.92 -11.61
CA ASN A 124 -5.74 -11.39 -11.22
C ASN A 124 -5.94 -12.86 -11.65
N ARG A 125 -6.40 -13.69 -10.73
CA ARG A 125 -6.74 -15.09 -10.99
C ARG A 125 -8.22 -15.30 -11.25
N GLY A 126 -9.09 -14.48 -10.69
CA GLY A 126 -10.51 -14.77 -10.60
C GLY A 126 -10.77 -16.03 -9.81
N LEU A 127 -11.89 -16.70 -10.09
CA LEU A 127 -12.27 -17.97 -9.48
C LEU A 127 -11.85 -19.17 -10.34
N MET A 128 -11.37 -20.24 -9.69
CA MET A 128 -11.05 -21.48 -10.38
C MET A 128 -12.31 -22.11 -10.97
N LEU A 129 -12.41 -22.07 -12.30
CA LEU A 129 -13.56 -22.58 -13.04
C LEU A 129 -13.54 -24.10 -13.17
N GLY A 130 -12.34 -24.69 -13.30
CA GLY A 130 -12.19 -26.15 -13.46
C GLY A 130 -10.88 -26.53 -14.15
N ARG A 131 -10.85 -27.76 -14.66
CA ARG A 131 -9.76 -28.25 -15.50
C ARG A 131 -10.30 -28.72 -16.85
N VAL A 132 -9.52 -28.52 -17.88
CA VAL A 132 -9.81 -29.02 -19.23
C VAL A 132 -9.90 -30.54 -19.20
N LEU A 133 -11.02 -31.11 -19.63
CA LEU A 133 -11.21 -32.55 -19.79
C LEU A 133 -10.75 -32.97 -21.20
N SER A 134 -11.20 -32.29 -22.23
CA SER A 134 -10.80 -32.54 -23.62
C SER A 134 -10.67 -31.21 -24.40
N TYR A 135 -9.89 -31.24 -25.47
CA TYR A 135 -9.77 -30.16 -26.43
C TYR A 135 -9.75 -30.73 -27.85
N ASP A 136 -10.67 -30.26 -28.65
CA ASP A 136 -10.75 -30.63 -30.08
C ASP A 136 -10.01 -29.58 -30.91
N THR A 137 -8.91 -30.00 -31.51
CA THR A 137 -8.05 -29.12 -32.34
C THR A 137 -8.68 -28.75 -33.68
N GLY A 138 -9.69 -29.50 -34.17
CA GLY A 138 -10.35 -29.25 -35.44
C GLY A 138 -11.33 -28.07 -35.38
N ASN A 139 -12.07 -27.94 -34.26
CA ASN A 139 -13.08 -26.91 -34.09
C ASN A 139 -12.77 -25.92 -32.95
N GLY A 140 -11.64 -26.10 -32.24
CA GLY A 140 -11.23 -25.25 -31.14
C GLY A 140 -12.11 -25.37 -29.88
N MET A 141 -12.89 -26.45 -29.75
CA MET A 141 -13.81 -26.66 -28.63
C MET A 141 -13.11 -27.30 -27.45
N VAL A 142 -13.33 -26.77 -26.25
CA VAL A 142 -12.88 -27.33 -24.99
C VAL A 142 -14.07 -27.90 -24.23
N SER A 143 -13.89 -29.01 -23.52
CA SER A 143 -14.84 -29.45 -22.48
C SER A 143 -14.21 -29.39 -21.11
N MET A 144 -15.05 -29.07 -20.10
CA MET A 144 -14.62 -29.01 -18.71
C MET A 144 -15.79 -29.19 -17.76
N LYS A 145 -15.50 -29.74 -16.56
CA LYS A 145 -16.45 -29.76 -15.43
C LYS A 145 -16.29 -28.45 -14.66
N LEU A 146 -17.41 -27.76 -14.44
CA LEU A 146 -17.45 -26.48 -13.76
C LEU A 146 -17.37 -26.62 -12.24
N ASN A 147 -16.54 -25.78 -11.59
CA ASN A 147 -16.51 -25.62 -10.13
C ASN A 147 -17.36 -24.42 -9.68
N THR A 148 -17.70 -23.51 -10.60
CA THR A 148 -18.55 -22.34 -10.39
C THR A 148 -19.33 -22.07 -11.67
N ASP A 149 -20.44 -21.34 -11.56
CA ASP A 149 -21.30 -21.01 -12.70
C ASP A 149 -20.54 -20.27 -13.80
N LEU A 150 -20.92 -20.54 -15.05
CA LEU A 150 -20.38 -19.90 -16.24
C LEU A 150 -21.50 -19.51 -17.19
N GLN A 151 -21.44 -18.31 -17.76
CA GLN A 151 -22.43 -17.81 -18.72
C GLN A 151 -21.80 -17.11 -19.92
N ALA A 152 -22.61 -16.84 -20.93
CA ALA A 152 -22.19 -16.02 -22.07
C ALA A 152 -21.78 -14.61 -21.60
N GLY A 153 -20.72 -14.05 -22.16
CA GLY A 153 -20.11 -12.77 -21.75
C GLY A 153 -19.02 -12.90 -20.69
N ASP A 154 -18.92 -14.03 -19.97
CA ASP A 154 -17.85 -14.29 -19.03
C ASP A 154 -16.51 -14.43 -19.74
N GLN A 155 -15.41 -14.08 -19.06
CA GLN A 155 -14.05 -14.25 -19.59
C GLN A 155 -13.30 -15.32 -18.79
N VAL A 156 -12.68 -16.25 -19.51
CA VAL A 156 -11.95 -17.39 -18.97
C VAL A 156 -10.48 -17.35 -19.38
N ASP A 157 -9.60 -17.53 -18.40
CA ASP A 157 -8.17 -17.69 -18.59
C ASP A 157 -7.75 -19.14 -18.37
N PHE A 158 -7.10 -19.73 -19.35
CA PHE A 158 -6.45 -21.03 -19.24
C PHE A 158 -4.97 -20.86 -18.93
N TRP A 159 -4.49 -21.56 -17.92
CA TRP A 159 -3.08 -21.58 -17.57
C TRP A 159 -2.41 -22.76 -18.26
N VAL A 160 -1.73 -22.46 -19.37
CA VAL A 160 -1.07 -23.44 -20.21
C VAL A 160 0.43 -23.55 -19.88
N LYS A 161 1.00 -24.75 -20.07
CA LYS A 161 2.42 -25.00 -19.78
C LYS A 161 3.36 -24.24 -20.71
N VAL A 162 2.99 -24.11 -21.98
CA VAL A 162 3.75 -23.41 -23.01
C VAL A 162 2.90 -22.22 -23.50
N GLY A 163 3.50 -21.02 -23.55
CA GLY A 163 2.78 -19.82 -23.97
C GLY A 163 2.07 -19.04 -22.84
N GLY A 164 2.11 -19.53 -21.59
CA GLY A 164 1.67 -18.80 -20.39
C GLY A 164 0.18 -18.75 -20.15
N ARG A 165 -0.61 -18.04 -20.95
CA ARG A 165 -2.05 -17.84 -20.74
C ARG A 165 -2.81 -17.74 -22.05
N VAL A 166 -3.94 -18.44 -22.14
CA VAL A 166 -4.93 -18.31 -23.23
C VAL A 166 -6.19 -17.72 -22.62
N THR A 167 -6.66 -16.60 -23.13
CA THR A 167 -7.86 -15.90 -22.67
C THR A 167 -8.95 -16.02 -23.71
N THR A 168 -10.18 -16.34 -23.31
CA THR A 168 -11.35 -16.36 -24.18
C THR A 168 -12.55 -15.73 -23.50
N THR A 169 -13.39 -15.04 -24.28
CA THR A 169 -14.72 -14.59 -23.85
C THR A 169 -15.76 -15.59 -24.34
N ILE A 170 -16.60 -16.04 -23.45
CA ILE A 170 -17.65 -17.04 -23.77
C ILE A 170 -18.71 -16.40 -24.64
N GLN A 171 -18.77 -16.78 -25.90
CA GLN A 171 -19.82 -16.36 -26.84
C GLN A 171 -21.02 -17.33 -26.84
N LYS A 172 -20.72 -18.61 -26.88
CA LYS A 172 -21.71 -19.70 -26.88
C LYS A 172 -21.27 -20.77 -25.91
N LEU A 173 -22.20 -21.28 -25.12
CA LEU A 173 -21.99 -22.31 -24.13
C LEU A 173 -22.88 -23.50 -24.44
N TYR A 174 -22.36 -24.70 -24.28
CA TYR A 174 -23.07 -25.94 -24.50
C TYR A 174 -22.95 -26.85 -23.29
N LEU A 175 -24.04 -27.49 -22.91
CA LEU A 175 -24.06 -28.54 -21.92
C LEU A 175 -23.71 -29.87 -22.62
N VAL A 176 -22.77 -30.65 -22.08
CA VAL A 176 -22.40 -31.96 -22.59
C VAL A 176 -23.30 -33.00 -21.95
N LYS A 177 -24.20 -33.61 -22.71
CA LYS A 177 -25.01 -34.72 -22.23
C LYS A 177 -24.15 -35.96 -22.07
N GLU A 178 -24.20 -36.64 -20.90
CA GLU A 178 -23.63 -37.95 -20.75
C GLU A 178 -24.31 -38.92 -21.71
N ALA A 179 -23.53 -39.63 -22.53
CA ALA A 179 -24.09 -40.74 -23.31
C ALA A 179 -24.71 -41.76 -22.36
N LYS A 180 -26.03 -41.99 -22.46
CA LYS A 180 -26.69 -43.08 -21.72
C LYS A 180 -26.01 -44.39 -22.13
N ASN A 181 -25.17 -44.95 -21.25
CA ASN A 181 -24.68 -46.32 -21.41
C ASN A 181 -25.88 -47.24 -21.44
N SER A 182 -26.21 -47.75 -22.63
CA SER A 182 -27.16 -48.86 -22.79
C SER A 182 -26.61 -50.09 -22.06
N LYS A 183 -27.15 -50.37 -20.89
CA LYS A 183 -26.97 -51.65 -20.25
C LYS A 183 -27.66 -52.72 -21.11
N ASN A 184 -26.93 -53.32 -22.05
CA ASN A 184 -27.26 -54.60 -22.65
C ASN A 184 -25.94 -55.36 -22.90
N ALA A 185 -25.40 -55.95 -21.87
CA ALA A 185 -24.44 -57.04 -22.00
C ALA A 185 -25.07 -58.27 -21.42
N LYS A 186 -25.62 -59.10 -22.32
CA LYS A 186 -26.06 -60.46 -22.03
C LYS A 186 -24.91 -61.28 -21.46
N ASN A 187 -25.20 -61.98 -20.38
CA ASN A 187 -24.42 -63.06 -19.82
C ASN A 187 -23.80 -63.99 -20.85
N THR A 188 -22.48 -64.18 -20.82
CA THR A 188 -21.78 -65.36 -21.27
C THR A 188 -20.75 -65.79 -20.22
N LYS A 189 -21.01 -66.91 -19.59
CA LYS A 189 -20.12 -67.62 -18.66
C LYS A 189 -18.85 -68.10 -19.40
N GLY A 190 -17.70 -67.98 -18.75
CA GLY A 190 -16.65 -69.01 -18.83
C GLY A 190 -15.32 -68.56 -19.37
N LYS A 191 -14.37 -68.38 -18.53
CA LYS A 191 -13.06 -69.00 -18.37
C LYS A 191 -12.00 -68.14 -17.71
N LYS A 192 -11.51 -68.57 -16.59
CA LYS A 192 -10.33 -68.07 -15.88
C LYS A 192 -9.10 -68.14 -16.78
N LYS A 193 -8.33 -67.02 -16.90
CA LYS A 193 -6.87 -67.13 -17.08
C LYS A 193 -6.16 -65.81 -16.47
N LYS A 194 -5.24 -66.14 -15.64
CA LYS A 194 -4.07 -65.54 -15.01
C LYS A 194 -3.74 -64.05 -15.27
N ALA A 195 -3.33 -63.47 -14.17
CA ALA A 195 -2.70 -62.18 -13.92
C ALA A 195 -1.65 -61.73 -14.95
N GLY A 196 -1.68 -60.42 -15.27
CA GLY A 196 -0.64 -59.76 -16.03
C GLY A 196 -0.92 -58.29 -16.23
N LYS A 197 -0.17 -57.48 -15.50
CA LYS A 197 0.12 -56.07 -15.72
C LYS A 197 -1.04 -55.05 -15.73
N ALA A 198 -0.98 -54.15 -14.74
CA ALA A 198 -1.74 -52.90 -14.66
C ALA A 198 -1.58 -52.10 -15.96
N ALA A 199 -2.64 -52.05 -16.76
CA ALA A 199 -2.77 -51.12 -17.87
C ALA A 199 -3.13 -49.74 -17.30
N SER A 200 -2.29 -48.75 -17.63
CA SER A 200 -2.47 -47.38 -17.24
C SER A 200 -3.80 -46.83 -17.78
N HIS A 201 -4.51 -46.11 -16.92
CA HIS A 201 -5.81 -45.42 -17.20
C HIS A 201 -5.64 -44.22 -18.19
N LYS A 202 -4.71 -44.32 -19.16
CA LYS A 202 -4.32 -43.18 -20.03
C LYS A 202 -4.93 -43.15 -21.44
N ASP A 203 -5.67 -44.22 -21.89
CA ASP A 203 -6.03 -44.31 -23.29
C ASP A 203 -7.56 -44.44 -23.59
N LYS A 204 -8.40 -43.62 -22.91
CA LYS A 204 -9.85 -43.58 -23.29
C LYS A 204 -10.47 -42.18 -23.34
N LEU A 205 -9.72 -41.13 -23.65
CA LEU A 205 -10.25 -39.74 -23.74
C LEU A 205 -9.84 -39.03 -25.05
N SER A 206 -9.59 -39.73 -26.13
CA SER A 206 -9.25 -39.16 -27.45
C SER A 206 -10.41 -39.17 -28.46
N ASP A 207 -11.62 -39.53 -28.08
CA ASP A 207 -12.76 -39.32 -28.96
C ASP A 207 -13.19 -37.85 -28.93
N GLY A 208 -13.13 -37.18 -30.09
CA GLY A 208 -13.51 -35.77 -30.27
C GLY A 208 -14.91 -35.49 -29.69
N LEU A 209 -15.13 -34.30 -29.22
CA LEU A 209 -16.44 -33.83 -28.72
C LEU A 209 -17.51 -34.06 -29.79
N ASN A 210 -18.37 -35.08 -29.57
CA ASN A 210 -19.45 -35.36 -30.49
C ASN A 210 -20.49 -34.25 -30.43
N MET A 211 -20.57 -33.42 -31.48
CA MET A 211 -21.47 -32.26 -31.60
C MET A 211 -22.94 -32.64 -31.36
N GLN A 212 -23.36 -33.88 -31.59
CA GLN A 212 -24.71 -34.35 -31.33
C GLN A 212 -25.09 -34.43 -29.85
N ASN A 213 -24.10 -34.42 -28.96
CA ASN A 213 -24.32 -34.43 -27.51
C ASN A 213 -24.27 -33.06 -26.88
N LEU A 214 -24.12 -31.99 -27.67
CA LEU A 214 -24.03 -30.61 -27.22
C LEU A 214 -25.40 -29.95 -27.26
N VAL A 215 -25.88 -29.46 -26.12
CA VAL A 215 -27.12 -28.67 -26.00
C VAL A 215 -26.76 -27.22 -25.70
N PRO A 216 -27.15 -26.25 -26.56
CA PRO A 216 -26.88 -24.86 -26.30
C PRO A 216 -27.60 -24.39 -25.04
N VAL A 217 -26.89 -23.65 -24.19
CA VAL A 217 -27.42 -23.08 -22.93
C VAL A 217 -26.89 -21.67 -22.75
N GLN A 218 -27.63 -20.84 -22.04
CA GLN A 218 -27.17 -19.48 -21.67
C GLN A 218 -26.20 -19.53 -20.47
N GLN A 219 -26.42 -20.49 -19.56
CA GLN A 219 -25.64 -20.65 -18.34
C GLN A 219 -25.38 -22.13 -18.05
N GLY A 220 -24.18 -22.46 -17.59
CA GLY A 220 -23.79 -23.75 -17.02
C GLY A 220 -23.64 -23.63 -15.52
N ALA A 221 -24.33 -24.47 -14.76
CA ALA A 221 -24.24 -24.50 -13.32
C ALA A 221 -22.98 -25.23 -12.83
N SER A 222 -22.51 -24.89 -11.64
CA SER A 222 -21.45 -25.62 -10.92
C SER A 222 -21.76 -27.14 -10.90
N GLY A 223 -20.76 -27.98 -11.10
CA GLY A 223 -20.86 -29.44 -11.16
C GLY A 223 -21.19 -30.00 -12.54
N THR A 224 -21.68 -29.20 -13.50
CA THR A 224 -22.00 -29.63 -14.85
C THR A 224 -20.77 -29.70 -15.76
N VAL A 225 -20.84 -30.50 -16.82
CA VAL A 225 -19.84 -30.54 -17.87
C VAL A 225 -20.32 -29.68 -19.01
N VAL A 226 -19.51 -28.69 -19.40
CA VAL A 226 -19.80 -27.75 -20.47
C VAL A 226 -18.74 -27.81 -21.56
N ALA A 227 -19.12 -27.34 -22.76
CA ALA A 227 -18.20 -27.14 -23.88
C ALA A 227 -18.36 -25.73 -24.46
N PHE A 228 -17.25 -25.13 -24.93
CA PHE A 228 -17.21 -23.83 -25.59
C PHE A 228 -15.95 -23.66 -26.42
N ALA A 229 -15.97 -22.72 -27.36
CA ALA A 229 -14.83 -22.42 -28.23
C ALA A 229 -13.75 -21.60 -27.50
N VAL A 230 -12.48 -21.90 -27.79
CA VAL A 230 -11.31 -21.21 -27.26
C VAL A 230 -10.42 -20.74 -28.39
N ALA A 231 -10.03 -19.44 -28.35
CA ALA A 231 -9.17 -18.82 -29.37
C ALA A 231 -7.69 -19.11 -29.13
N GLY A 232 -7.31 -20.36 -28.86
CA GLY A 232 -5.91 -20.73 -28.60
C GLY A 232 -5.78 -22.19 -28.21
N ARG A 233 -4.56 -22.71 -28.19
CA ARG A 233 -4.31 -24.11 -27.89
C ARG A 233 -4.27 -24.34 -26.38
N VAL A 234 -5.11 -25.25 -25.90
CA VAL A 234 -5.16 -25.71 -24.50
C VAL A 234 -5.02 -27.23 -24.45
N PHE A 235 -4.72 -27.79 -23.28
CA PHE A 235 -4.47 -29.22 -23.15
C PHE A 235 -5.31 -29.81 -22.02
N PRO A 236 -5.69 -31.09 -22.10
CA PRO A 236 -6.30 -31.79 -20.97
C PRO A 236 -5.48 -31.64 -19.69
N GLY A 237 -6.16 -31.31 -18.58
CA GLY A 237 -5.54 -31.03 -17.29
C GLY A 237 -5.15 -29.58 -17.04
N ASP A 238 -5.12 -28.72 -18.08
CA ASP A 238 -4.90 -27.27 -17.87
C ASP A 238 -5.98 -26.68 -16.98
N ARG A 239 -5.56 -25.75 -16.10
CA ARG A 239 -6.48 -25.07 -15.19
C ARG A 239 -7.13 -23.88 -15.87
N ALA A 240 -8.44 -23.76 -15.69
CA ALA A 240 -9.22 -22.62 -16.15
C ALA A 240 -9.73 -21.78 -14.99
N PHE A 241 -9.73 -20.47 -15.17
CA PHE A 241 -10.17 -19.48 -14.18
C PHE A 241 -11.16 -18.51 -14.83
N LYS A 242 -12.27 -18.23 -14.16
CA LYS A 242 -13.19 -17.15 -14.56
C LYS A 242 -12.63 -15.84 -14.05
N VAL A 243 -12.08 -15.00 -14.96
CA VAL A 243 -11.40 -13.74 -14.63
C VAL A 243 -12.28 -12.51 -14.77
N LEU A 244 -13.42 -12.66 -15.47
CA LEU A 244 -14.48 -11.66 -15.53
C LEU A 244 -15.83 -12.39 -15.47
N ASP A 245 -16.71 -11.89 -14.62
CA ASP A 245 -18.10 -12.29 -14.48
C ASP A 245 -18.97 -11.18 -15.04
N SER A 246 -19.66 -11.45 -16.15
CA SER A 246 -20.44 -10.44 -16.87
C SER A 246 -21.60 -9.90 -16.03
N LYS A 247 -22.28 -10.79 -15.30
CA LYS A 247 -23.40 -10.44 -14.43
C LYS A 247 -22.95 -9.55 -13.27
N LEU A 248 -21.86 -9.94 -12.59
CA LEU A 248 -21.28 -9.14 -11.51
C LEU A 248 -20.87 -7.74 -11.99
N MET A 249 -20.32 -7.67 -13.23
CA MET A 249 -19.94 -6.39 -13.82
C MET A 249 -21.15 -5.50 -14.13
N GLU A 250 -22.26 -6.08 -14.59
CA GLU A 250 -23.52 -5.34 -14.82
C GLU A 250 -24.15 -4.86 -13.51
N GLU A 251 -24.21 -5.73 -12.50
CA GLU A 251 -24.68 -5.39 -11.16
C GLU A 251 -23.84 -4.25 -10.55
N ALA A 252 -22.51 -4.34 -10.66
CA ALA A 252 -21.60 -3.31 -10.16
C ALA A 252 -21.78 -1.97 -10.89
N LYS A 253 -22.00 -1.98 -12.22
CA LYS A 253 -22.30 -0.77 -13.00
C LYS A 253 -23.59 -0.14 -12.57
N ALA A 254 -24.62 -0.94 -12.31
CA ALA A 254 -25.92 -0.44 -11.85
C ALA A 254 -25.81 0.35 -10.53
N MET A 255 -24.85 0.00 -9.66
CA MET A 255 -24.66 0.69 -8.38
C MET A 255 -24.25 2.17 -8.51
N TYR A 256 -23.64 2.58 -9.62
CA TYR A 256 -23.16 3.96 -9.81
C TYR A 256 -23.70 4.65 -11.07
N ALA A 257 -24.37 3.91 -11.97
CA ALA A 257 -24.83 4.46 -13.26
C ALA A 257 -26.01 5.41 -13.11
N SER A 258 -26.88 5.23 -12.10
CA SER A 258 -28.09 6.00 -11.93
C SER A 258 -27.87 7.41 -11.37
N GLY A 259 -26.71 7.69 -10.76
CA GLY A 259 -26.48 8.93 -10.01
C GLY A 259 -27.41 9.14 -8.81
N ALA A 260 -28.36 8.23 -8.56
CA ALA A 260 -29.28 8.33 -7.43
C ALA A 260 -28.57 7.93 -6.11
N PRO A 261 -28.84 8.63 -5.00
CA PRO A 261 -28.30 8.27 -3.70
C PRO A 261 -28.75 6.86 -3.28
N VAL A 262 -27.79 6.01 -2.92
CA VAL A 262 -28.08 4.64 -2.43
C VAL A 262 -28.62 4.69 -1.00
N ARG A 263 -28.13 5.60 -0.18
CA ARG A 263 -28.61 5.84 1.18
C ARG A 263 -29.46 7.11 1.17
N ARG A 264 -30.68 6.99 1.72
CA ARG A 264 -31.60 8.09 1.87
C ARG A 264 -31.95 8.28 3.33
N TYR A 265 -32.25 9.51 3.70
CA TYR A 265 -32.72 9.88 5.03
C TYR A 265 -34.23 9.94 5.01
N ASN A 266 -34.88 9.36 6.00
CA ASN A 266 -36.33 9.43 6.14
C ASN A 266 -36.74 10.84 6.54
N ILE A 267 -37.83 11.33 5.91
CA ILE A 267 -38.45 12.59 6.25
C ILE A 267 -39.95 12.42 6.46
N LYS A 268 -40.48 13.25 7.32
CA LYS A 268 -41.90 13.48 7.48
C LYS A 268 -42.28 14.75 6.72
N ALA A 269 -43.46 14.77 6.11
CA ALA A 269 -43.98 15.94 5.43
C ALA A 269 -45.37 16.30 5.98
N GLN A 270 -45.57 17.57 6.23
CA GLN A 270 -46.88 18.13 6.50
C GLN A 270 -47.24 19.17 5.43
N VAL A 271 -48.43 19.07 4.87
CA VAL A 271 -48.90 19.97 3.82
C VAL A 271 -50.23 20.58 4.25
N THR A 272 -50.32 21.89 4.18
CA THR A 272 -51.56 22.63 4.43
C THR A 272 -51.92 23.45 3.20
N ALA A 273 -53.22 23.46 2.85
CA ALA A 273 -53.73 24.23 1.73
C ALA A 273 -55.17 24.71 2.03
N SER A 274 -55.47 25.98 1.74
CA SER A 274 -56.80 26.56 1.88
C SER A 274 -57.05 27.63 0.81
N VAL A 275 -58.29 27.97 0.58
CA VAL A 275 -58.67 29.08 -0.32
C VAL A 275 -58.21 30.40 0.31
N GLY A 276 -57.56 31.24 -0.47
CA GLY A 276 -57.02 32.55 -0.02
C GLY A 276 -55.65 32.51 0.61
N GLU A 277 -55.04 31.30 0.79
CA GLU A 277 -53.72 31.11 1.37
C GLU A 277 -52.81 30.32 0.40
N PRO A 278 -51.47 30.48 0.48
CA PRO A 278 -50.57 29.64 -0.27
C PRO A 278 -50.58 28.20 0.30
N LEU A 279 -50.25 27.19 -0.54
CA LEU A 279 -49.95 25.86 -0.03
C LEU A 279 -48.60 25.89 0.65
N VAL A 280 -48.54 25.36 1.86
CA VAL A 280 -47.32 25.27 2.67
C VAL A 280 -46.88 23.81 2.80
N ILE A 281 -45.62 23.54 2.54
CA ILE A 281 -44.94 22.25 2.73
C ILE A 281 -43.94 22.41 3.87
N GLN A 282 -44.09 21.62 4.92
CA GLN A 282 -43.11 21.48 5.98
C GLN A 282 -42.48 20.08 5.87
N LEU A 283 -41.16 20.01 5.83
CA LEU A 283 -40.39 18.78 5.86
C LEU A 283 -39.59 18.71 7.16
N GLU A 284 -39.56 17.54 7.79
CA GLU A 284 -38.77 17.28 8.99
C GLU A 284 -37.97 15.98 8.83
N ASP A 285 -36.69 15.98 9.16
CA ASP A 285 -35.84 14.79 9.13
C ASP A 285 -35.68 14.15 10.51
N GLU A 286 -35.04 12.96 10.56
CA GLU A 286 -34.79 12.20 11.79
C GLU A 286 -33.84 12.93 12.76
N ALA A 287 -33.09 13.94 12.32
CA ALA A 287 -32.20 14.74 13.16
C ALA A 287 -32.88 15.99 13.74
N GLY A 288 -34.17 16.26 13.36
CA GLY A 288 -34.93 17.38 13.85
C GLY A 288 -34.78 18.68 13.05
N HIS A 289 -34.18 18.62 11.85
CA HIS A 289 -34.16 19.77 10.96
C HIS A 289 -35.56 19.95 10.34
N VAL A 290 -36.01 21.19 10.29
CA VAL A 290 -37.34 21.53 9.77
C VAL A 290 -37.21 22.59 8.66
N ALA A 291 -37.62 22.25 7.46
CA ALA A 291 -37.67 23.17 6.34
C ALA A 291 -39.14 23.46 5.92
N VAL A 292 -39.45 24.72 5.68
CA VAL A 292 -40.76 25.17 5.29
C VAL A 292 -40.70 25.94 3.96
N ALA A 293 -41.53 25.58 3.01
CA ALA A 293 -41.69 26.34 1.77
C ALA A 293 -43.17 26.48 1.39
N ALA A 294 -43.48 27.61 0.81
CA ALA A 294 -44.84 27.90 0.36
C ALA A 294 -44.88 28.12 -1.17
N THR A 295 -46.01 27.89 -1.78
CA THR A 295 -46.25 28.25 -3.17
C THR A 295 -46.33 29.78 -3.32
N GLU A 296 -45.94 30.31 -4.48
CA GLU A 296 -46.19 31.71 -4.81
C GLU A 296 -47.67 31.94 -5.21
N PHE A 297 -48.28 30.90 -5.70
CA PHE A 297 -49.69 30.90 -6.06
C PHE A 297 -50.56 30.79 -4.81
N ILE A 298 -51.56 31.70 -4.70
CA ILE A 298 -52.56 31.70 -3.63
C ILE A 298 -53.70 30.75 -4.04
N GLY A 299 -54.12 29.88 -3.14
CA GLY A 299 -55.16 28.91 -3.40
C GLY A 299 -56.47 29.55 -3.82
N GLU A 300 -57.01 29.18 -4.98
CA GLU A 300 -58.26 29.64 -5.51
C GLU A 300 -59.37 28.61 -5.34
N PRO A 301 -60.69 29.04 -5.32
CA PRO A 301 -61.81 28.08 -5.35
C PRO A 301 -61.73 27.18 -6.59
N ALA A 302 -61.84 25.90 -6.46
CA ALA A 302 -61.75 24.94 -7.57
C ALA A 302 -63.05 24.95 -8.38
N LEU A 303 -62.98 25.25 -9.68
CA LEU A 303 -64.14 25.24 -10.59
C LEU A 303 -64.50 23.84 -11.12
N LYS A 304 -63.49 22.93 -11.29
CA LYS A 304 -63.69 21.60 -11.89
C LYS A 304 -63.00 20.44 -11.11
N ARG A 305 -61.82 20.64 -10.67
CA ARG A 305 -61.03 19.58 -9.98
C ARG A 305 -60.29 20.19 -8.78
N PRO A 306 -60.80 19.97 -7.57
CA PRO A 306 -60.08 20.41 -6.36
C PRO A 306 -58.80 19.64 -6.15
N LEU A 307 -57.85 20.24 -5.44
CA LEU A 307 -56.65 19.57 -4.96
C LEU A 307 -57.03 18.40 -4.05
N SER A 308 -56.50 17.22 -4.33
CA SER A 308 -56.77 16.04 -3.51
C SER A 308 -55.49 15.56 -2.83
N ARG A 309 -55.65 14.78 -1.77
CA ARG A 309 -54.56 14.15 -1.04
C ARG A 309 -53.66 13.31 -1.97
N GLU A 310 -54.25 12.57 -2.90
CA GLU A 310 -53.55 11.71 -3.85
C GLU A 310 -52.64 12.50 -4.80
N VAL A 311 -53.08 13.71 -5.20
CA VAL A 311 -52.28 14.62 -6.02
C VAL A 311 -51.07 15.11 -5.23
N VAL A 312 -51.26 15.54 -3.99
CA VAL A 312 -50.19 15.99 -3.10
C VAL A 312 -49.21 14.85 -2.86
N GLU A 313 -49.66 13.67 -2.49
CA GLU A 313 -48.83 12.48 -2.23
C GLU A 313 -47.98 12.10 -3.45
N LYS A 314 -48.63 12.10 -4.65
CA LYS A 314 -47.90 11.83 -5.90
C LYS A 314 -46.81 12.85 -6.20
N GLN A 315 -47.02 14.13 -5.89
CA GLN A 315 -46.03 15.18 -6.16
C GLN A 315 -44.92 15.17 -5.11
N LEU A 316 -45.22 15.01 -3.84
CA LEU A 316 -44.24 14.95 -2.75
C LEU A 316 -43.39 13.67 -2.80
N GLY A 317 -43.93 12.55 -3.26
CA GLY A 317 -43.19 11.31 -3.46
C GLY A 317 -42.09 11.37 -4.56
N ARG A 318 -42.06 12.45 -5.36
CA ARG A 318 -41.05 12.65 -6.42
C ARG A 318 -39.75 13.19 -5.88
N LEU A 319 -39.09 12.43 -5.01
CA LEU A 319 -37.80 12.76 -4.36
C LEU A 319 -36.61 12.05 -5.02
N GLY A 320 -36.77 11.48 -6.21
CA GLY A 320 -35.81 10.55 -6.83
C GLY A 320 -34.37 11.01 -6.97
N SER A 321 -34.14 12.32 -7.13
CA SER A 321 -32.79 12.92 -7.21
C SER A 321 -32.25 13.44 -5.87
N SER A 322 -33.09 13.51 -4.80
CA SER A 322 -32.68 13.99 -3.48
C SER A 322 -32.16 12.86 -2.58
N ILE A 323 -31.51 13.24 -1.52
CA ILE A 323 -31.04 12.31 -0.47
C ILE A 323 -32.14 11.86 0.48
N PHE A 324 -33.39 12.28 0.25
CA PHE A 324 -34.53 12.01 1.15
C PHE A 324 -35.45 10.91 0.64
N HIS A 325 -36.14 10.28 1.60
CA HIS A 325 -37.22 9.32 1.40
C HIS A 325 -38.39 9.73 2.26
N LEU A 326 -39.56 9.97 1.63
CA LEU A 326 -40.78 10.33 2.34
C LEU A 326 -41.32 9.11 3.07
N GLN A 327 -41.32 9.16 4.41
CA GLN A 327 -41.78 8.08 5.28
C GLN A 327 -43.22 8.32 5.73
N GLU A 328 -43.54 9.54 6.13
CA GLU A 328 -44.84 9.92 6.62
C GLU A 328 -45.33 11.19 5.91
N LEU A 329 -46.65 11.27 5.60
CA LEU A 329 -47.25 12.42 4.99
C LEU A 329 -48.58 12.75 5.68
N ALA A 330 -48.64 13.94 6.27
CA ALA A 330 -49.87 14.55 6.74
C ALA A 330 -50.34 15.60 5.74
N VAL A 331 -51.61 15.57 5.34
CA VAL A 331 -52.19 16.51 4.38
C VAL A 331 -53.48 17.07 4.97
N ASP A 332 -53.53 18.37 5.13
CA ASP A 332 -54.70 19.13 5.57
C ASP A 332 -55.13 20.12 4.47
N ILE A 333 -56.27 19.87 3.86
CA ILE A 333 -56.83 20.67 2.80
C ILE A 333 -58.18 21.20 3.24
N ALA A 334 -58.28 22.51 3.51
CA ALA A 334 -59.51 23.17 3.93
C ALA A 334 -60.27 23.69 2.70
N GLY A 335 -61.45 23.10 2.45
CA GLY A 335 -62.34 23.46 1.36
C GLY A 335 -61.97 22.92 -0.02
N GLN A 336 -62.62 23.39 -1.08
CA GLN A 336 -62.35 23.01 -2.46
C GLN A 336 -61.32 23.98 -3.08
N VAL A 337 -60.03 23.75 -2.79
CA VAL A 337 -58.93 24.61 -3.27
C VAL A 337 -58.33 24.07 -4.57
N MET A 338 -57.96 24.95 -5.48
CA MET A 338 -57.15 24.67 -6.67
C MET A 338 -55.78 25.30 -6.53
N ILE A 339 -54.72 24.51 -6.77
CA ILE A 339 -53.33 24.96 -6.84
C ILE A 339 -52.66 24.23 -8.02
N PRO A 340 -51.96 24.95 -8.90
CA PRO A 340 -51.25 24.32 -10.02
C PRO A 340 -50.20 23.32 -9.53
N VAL A 341 -50.10 22.18 -10.21
CA VAL A 341 -49.11 21.12 -9.87
C VAL A 341 -47.66 21.62 -9.99
N SER A 342 -47.41 22.57 -10.90
CA SER A 342 -46.10 23.23 -11.03
C SER A 342 -45.68 23.93 -9.75
N GLU A 343 -46.61 24.65 -9.10
CA GLU A 343 -46.38 25.37 -7.85
C GLU A 343 -46.04 24.41 -6.69
N ILE A 344 -46.79 23.31 -6.58
CA ILE A 344 -46.52 22.26 -5.57
C ILE A 344 -45.11 21.66 -5.78
N ASN A 345 -44.72 21.42 -7.03
CA ASN A 345 -43.39 20.90 -7.35
C ASN A 345 -42.28 21.91 -7.07
N GLU A 346 -42.54 23.22 -7.26
CA GLU A 346 -41.59 24.28 -6.95
C GLU A 346 -41.41 24.40 -5.42
N ALA A 347 -42.50 24.48 -4.67
CA ALA A 347 -42.46 24.52 -3.21
C ALA A 347 -41.74 23.28 -2.62
N ARG A 348 -42.03 22.09 -3.17
CA ARG A 348 -41.30 20.88 -2.77
C ARG A 348 -39.77 20.99 -3.01
N ARG A 349 -39.35 21.50 -4.19
CA ARG A 349 -37.90 21.68 -4.49
C ARG A 349 -37.27 22.64 -3.51
N LYS A 350 -37.92 23.79 -3.23
CA LYS A 350 -37.45 24.79 -2.25
C LYS A 350 -37.34 24.17 -0.84
N ALA A 351 -38.35 23.41 -0.40
CA ALA A 351 -38.31 22.74 0.91
C ALA A 351 -37.21 21.70 1.02
N VAL A 352 -36.97 20.89 -0.02
CA VAL A 352 -35.88 19.89 -0.08
C VAL A 352 -34.53 20.56 -0.06
N GLU A 353 -34.30 21.61 -0.85
CA GLU A 353 -33.05 22.36 -0.89
C GLU A 353 -32.76 23.02 0.47
N GLU A 354 -33.75 23.62 1.10
CA GLU A 354 -33.58 24.21 2.43
C GLU A 354 -33.23 23.16 3.49
N LEU A 355 -33.87 21.99 3.46
CA LEU A 355 -33.57 20.91 4.39
C LEU A 355 -32.14 20.36 4.18
N GLU A 356 -31.70 20.24 2.92
CA GLU A 356 -30.28 19.88 2.59
C GLU A 356 -29.31 20.93 3.12
N ASN A 357 -29.62 22.22 2.97
CA ASN A 357 -28.76 23.30 3.45
C ASN A 357 -28.62 23.30 4.97
N GLN A 358 -29.70 23.07 5.71
CA GLN A 358 -29.68 22.98 7.18
C GLN A 358 -28.78 21.82 7.65
N ARG A 359 -28.89 20.65 7.04
CA ARG A 359 -28.00 19.51 7.32
C ARG A 359 -26.53 19.81 7.04
N LEU A 360 -26.25 20.52 5.94
CA LEU A 360 -24.89 20.94 5.58
C LEU A 360 -24.35 21.99 6.55
N ALA A 361 -25.18 22.92 7.00
CA ALA A 361 -24.80 23.94 7.97
C ALA A 361 -24.39 23.33 9.31
N ASP A 362 -25.14 22.34 9.82
CA ASP A 362 -24.80 21.60 11.03
C ASP A 362 -23.46 20.88 10.91
N PHE A 363 -23.26 20.19 9.80
CA PHE A 363 -21.97 19.52 9.54
C PHE A 363 -20.80 20.52 9.49
N GLN A 364 -21.01 21.67 8.83
CA GLN A 364 -20.00 22.74 8.75
C GLN A 364 -19.70 23.35 10.11
N GLN A 365 -20.72 23.55 10.94
CA GLN A 365 -20.54 24.06 12.29
C GLN A 365 -19.74 23.08 13.15
N GLN A 366 -20.10 21.80 13.17
CA GLN A 366 -19.35 20.75 13.89
C GLN A 366 -17.92 20.64 13.42
N ALA A 367 -17.69 20.66 12.09
CA ALA A 367 -16.34 20.66 11.51
C ALA A 367 -15.55 21.92 11.91
N GLY A 368 -16.20 23.09 11.97
CA GLY A 368 -15.61 24.34 12.41
C GLY A 368 -15.23 24.33 13.88
N GLU A 369 -16.05 23.76 14.75
CA GLU A 369 -15.77 23.59 16.17
C GLU A 369 -14.61 22.63 16.40
N PHE A 370 -14.59 21.47 15.71
CA PHE A 370 -13.48 20.53 15.73
C PHE A 370 -12.18 21.19 15.27
N SER A 371 -12.22 21.96 14.18
CA SER A 371 -11.04 22.66 13.64
C SER A 371 -10.51 23.72 14.62
N ARG A 372 -11.39 24.46 15.29
CA ARG A 372 -11.01 25.45 16.33
C ARG A 372 -10.37 24.78 17.53
N GLN A 373 -10.94 23.67 18.01
CA GLN A 373 -10.37 22.90 19.12
C GLN A 373 -9.01 22.27 18.74
N ALA A 374 -8.90 21.71 17.53
CA ALA A 374 -7.66 21.19 17.01
C ALA A 374 -6.58 22.27 16.92
N ALA A 375 -6.92 23.46 16.39
CA ALA A 375 -6.00 24.60 16.32
C ALA A 375 -5.54 25.07 17.73
N LYS A 376 -6.43 25.09 18.72
CA LYS A 376 -6.08 25.38 20.10
C LYS A 376 -5.12 24.36 20.68
N ASN A 377 -5.40 23.06 20.48
CA ASN A 377 -4.54 21.98 20.94
C ASN A 377 -3.14 22.03 20.29
N ILE A 378 -3.08 22.33 18.98
CA ILE A 378 -1.83 22.51 18.25
C ILE A 378 -1.02 23.68 18.84
N ARG A 379 -1.64 24.85 19.04
CA ARG A 379 -0.96 26.01 19.64
C ARG A 379 -0.41 25.71 21.03
N GLN A 380 -1.20 25.03 21.86
CA GLN A 380 -0.75 24.61 23.19
C GLN A 380 0.40 23.60 23.11
N GLY A 381 0.32 22.66 22.18
CA GLY A 381 1.39 21.69 21.90
C GLY A 381 2.69 22.38 21.49
N ILE A 382 2.62 23.35 20.58
CA ILE A 382 3.79 24.15 20.13
C ILE A 382 4.39 24.91 21.33
N ALA A 383 3.57 25.56 22.15
CA ALA A 383 4.04 26.28 23.32
C ALA A 383 4.76 25.36 24.33
N ASN A 384 4.21 24.18 24.57
CA ASN A 384 4.82 23.15 25.43
C ASN A 384 6.18 22.69 24.87
N ILE A 385 6.25 22.46 23.55
CA ILE A 385 7.48 22.10 22.84
C ILE A 385 8.53 23.19 23.01
N GLN A 386 8.16 24.47 22.81
CA GLN A 386 9.08 25.59 22.96
C GLN A 386 9.66 25.70 24.37
N GLN A 387 8.84 25.54 25.40
CA GLN A 387 9.33 25.52 26.78
C GLN A 387 10.28 24.33 27.05
N GLU A 388 9.96 23.17 26.51
CA GLU A 388 10.82 22.00 26.61
C GLU A 388 12.16 22.19 25.91
N LEU A 389 12.17 22.80 24.71
CA LEU A 389 13.37 23.13 23.96
C LEU A 389 14.28 24.12 24.70
N LEU A 390 13.71 25.16 25.32
CA LEU A 390 14.48 26.10 26.13
C LEU A 390 15.16 25.41 27.33
N ARG A 391 14.43 24.53 28.05
CA ARG A 391 15.00 23.73 29.15
C ARG A 391 16.10 22.80 28.68
N ARG A 392 15.91 22.19 27.51
CA ARG A 392 16.87 21.27 26.88
C ARG A 392 18.13 21.99 26.44
N GLN A 393 18.00 23.17 25.80
CA GLN A 393 19.11 23.97 25.33
C GLN A 393 20.11 24.26 26.44
N ALA A 394 19.66 24.68 27.59
CA ALA A 394 20.54 24.91 28.75
C ALA A 394 21.34 23.65 29.18
N LYS A 395 20.70 22.47 29.13
CA LYS A 395 21.39 21.20 29.41
C LYS A 395 22.35 20.79 28.31
N THR A 396 22.00 21.03 27.04
CA THR A 396 22.84 20.74 25.88
C THR A 396 24.09 21.62 25.87
N GLU A 397 23.96 22.91 26.22
CA GLU A 397 25.07 23.86 26.31
C GLU A 397 26.07 23.52 27.41
N ALA A 398 25.63 22.82 28.47
CA ALA A 398 26.48 22.33 29.54
C ALA A 398 27.26 21.05 29.18
N ARG A 399 27.02 20.45 28.02
CA ARG A 399 27.76 19.26 27.55
C ARG A 399 29.01 19.64 26.78
N ASP A 400 30.05 18.84 27.00
CA ASP A 400 31.26 18.87 26.15
C ASP A 400 30.97 18.07 24.88
N ILE A 401 30.51 18.77 23.82
CA ILE A 401 30.10 18.19 22.55
C ILE A 401 31.11 18.57 21.47
N VAL A 402 31.68 17.57 20.79
CA VAL A 402 32.53 17.78 19.63
C VAL A 402 31.68 18.26 18.44
N ARG A 403 31.89 19.48 18.01
CA ARG A 403 31.23 20.08 16.85
C ARG A 403 32.22 20.27 15.72
N PRO A 404 32.06 19.55 14.59
CA PRO A 404 32.94 19.76 13.45
C PRO A 404 32.77 21.18 12.91
N ALA A 405 33.88 21.80 12.50
CA ALA A 405 33.84 23.13 11.89
C ALA A 405 32.99 23.09 10.62
N THR A 406 31.94 23.91 10.56
CA THR A 406 31.03 23.98 9.40
C THR A 406 31.65 24.72 8.21
N LYS A 407 32.63 25.62 8.47
CA LYS A 407 33.40 26.32 7.42
C LYS A 407 34.35 25.31 6.75
N GLY A 408 34.08 24.96 5.51
CA GLY A 408 34.90 24.07 4.69
C GLY A 408 34.31 22.72 4.38
N GLY A 409 33.23 22.35 5.04
CA GLY A 409 32.56 21.05 4.90
C GLY A 409 33.29 19.94 5.66
N TYR A 410 32.61 18.84 5.90
CA TYR A 410 33.16 17.65 6.54
C TYR A 410 32.54 16.37 5.97
N ILE A 411 33.19 15.22 6.22
CA ILE A 411 32.68 13.90 5.82
C ILE A 411 32.06 13.24 7.04
N THR A 412 30.82 12.80 6.87
CA THR A 412 30.07 11.96 7.81
C THR A 412 30.05 10.52 7.28
N VAL A 413 30.35 9.54 8.12
CA VAL A 413 30.28 8.12 7.75
C VAL A 413 29.30 7.37 8.61
N VAL A 414 28.36 6.65 7.99
CA VAL A 414 27.50 5.69 8.66
C VAL A 414 28.21 4.36 8.75
N ALA A 415 28.37 3.82 9.95
CA ALA A 415 29.06 2.57 10.24
C ALA A 415 28.29 1.76 11.29
N ASP A 416 28.36 0.43 11.17
CA ASP A 416 27.64 -0.51 12.05
C ASP A 416 28.57 -1.46 12.83
N ASN A 417 29.91 -1.28 12.69
CA ASN A 417 30.89 -2.01 13.47
C ASN A 417 32.18 -1.20 13.67
N ILE A 418 32.94 -1.57 14.68
CA ILE A 418 34.17 -0.85 15.08
C ILE A 418 35.28 -0.83 14.01
N PRO A 419 35.54 -1.92 13.23
CA PRO A 419 36.51 -1.85 12.16
C PRO A 419 36.22 -0.79 11.11
N ARG A 420 34.92 -0.57 10.73
CA ARG A 420 34.54 0.48 9.81
C ARG A 420 34.68 1.89 10.42
N VAL A 421 34.39 2.04 11.71
CA VAL A 421 34.63 3.31 12.45
C VAL A 421 36.13 3.66 12.39
N LYS A 422 37.03 2.73 12.75
CA LYS A 422 38.48 2.94 12.69
C LYS A 422 38.94 3.33 11.29
N ALA A 423 38.50 2.61 10.26
CA ALA A 423 38.89 2.89 8.89
C ALA A 423 38.42 4.27 8.42
N ALA A 424 37.22 4.68 8.78
CA ALA A 424 36.67 6.00 8.44
C ALA A 424 37.45 7.13 9.12
N LEU A 425 37.67 7.03 10.41
CA LEU A 425 38.39 8.04 11.20
C LEU A 425 39.84 8.21 10.74
N ALA A 426 40.58 7.11 10.56
CA ALA A 426 41.95 7.13 10.06
C ALA A 426 42.13 7.76 8.68
N ASN A 427 41.03 7.84 7.89
CA ASN A 427 41.04 8.42 6.54
C ASN A 427 40.34 9.78 6.45
N GLY A 428 40.04 10.44 7.58
CA GLY A 428 39.61 11.84 7.63
C GLY A 428 38.12 12.08 7.80
N ALA A 429 37.32 11.08 8.19
CA ALA A 429 35.97 11.31 8.63
C ALA A 429 35.96 12.20 9.89
N ARG A 430 35.08 13.18 9.94
CA ARG A 430 34.93 14.11 11.08
C ARG A 430 33.64 13.90 11.85
N ARG A 431 32.80 13.03 11.35
CA ARG A 431 31.57 12.57 12.04
C ARG A 431 31.35 11.10 11.74
N ILE A 432 31.00 10.37 12.77
CA ILE A 432 30.57 8.96 12.67
C ILE A 432 29.12 8.88 13.11
N VAL A 433 28.28 8.27 12.29
CA VAL A 433 26.93 7.85 12.65
C VAL A 433 26.98 6.36 12.92
N PHE A 434 26.80 5.95 14.17
CA PHE A 434 26.96 4.58 14.63
C PHE A 434 25.69 4.02 15.22
N GLY A 435 25.32 2.78 14.93
CA GLY A 435 24.14 2.15 15.46
C GLY A 435 23.00 2.02 14.44
N GLY A 436 21.77 1.90 14.91
CA GLY A 436 20.61 1.62 14.07
C GLY A 436 20.61 0.20 13.54
N GLU A 437 20.34 0.01 12.26
CA GLU A 437 20.36 -1.27 11.57
C GLU A 437 21.78 -1.67 11.18
N SER A 438 22.18 -2.88 11.55
CA SER A 438 23.46 -3.47 11.18
C SER A 438 23.33 -4.38 9.96
N TYR A 439 24.05 -4.06 8.89
CA TYR A 439 24.12 -4.92 7.69
C TYR A 439 25.06 -6.11 7.87
N SER A 440 25.78 -6.16 8.99
CA SER A 440 26.55 -7.34 9.44
C SER A 440 25.71 -8.33 10.23
N HIS A 441 24.44 -8.02 10.48
CA HIS A 441 23.52 -8.78 11.32
C HIS A 441 23.99 -8.94 12.78
N GLU A 442 24.91 -8.09 13.21
CA GLU A 442 25.44 -8.09 14.58
C GLU A 442 24.59 -7.20 15.48
N ASN A 443 24.32 -7.68 16.69
CA ASN A 443 23.68 -6.84 17.69
C ASN A 443 24.62 -5.73 18.14
N ILE A 444 24.19 -4.48 17.95
CA ILE A 444 24.94 -3.32 18.39
C ILE A 444 24.70 -3.12 19.89
N THR A 445 25.74 -3.36 20.69
CA THR A 445 25.67 -3.27 22.14
C THR A 445 25.97 -1.86 22.65
N LEU A 446 25.57 -1.56 23.88
CA LEU A 446 25.92 -0.30 24.54
C LEU A 446 27.43 -0.11 24.68
N ASP A 447 28.17 -1.20 24.87
CA ASP A 447 29.63 -1.18 24.96
C ASP A 447 30.27 -0.80 23.62
N MET A 448 29.75 -1.33 22.50
CA MET A 448 30.17 -0.91 21.17
C MET A 448 29.87 0.57 20.90
N CYS A 449 28.73 1.09 21.37
CA CYS A 449 28.42 2.52 21.27
C CYS A 449 29.44 3.38 22.03
N ARG A 450 29.82 2.98 23.26
CA ARG A 450 30.82 3.67 24.04
C ARG A 450 32.20 3.60 23.36
N GLN A 451 32.62 2.44 22.90
CA GLN A 451 33.89 2.25 22.19
C GLN A 451 33.95 3.10 20.90
N ALA A 452 32.85 3.18 20.14
CA ALA A 452 32.79 4.03 18.96
C ALA A 452 32.91 5.53 19.31
N ALA A 453 32.36 5.95 20.46
CA ALA A 453 32.45 7.32 20.93
C ALA A 453 33.86 7.69 21.35
N GLU A 454 34.50 6.85 22.17
CA GLU A 454 35.88 7.04 22.61
C GLU A 454 36.82 7.16 21.41
N LEU A 455 36.70 6.23 20.44
CA LEU A 455 37.49 6.28 19.21
C LEU A 455 37.22 7.56 18.40
N ALA A 456 35.99 8.00 18.24
CA ALA A 456 35.70 9.21 17.50
C ALA A 456 36.38 10.43 18.15
N HIS A 457 36.26 10.54 19.46
CA HIS A 457 36.88 11.64 20.23
C HIS A 457 38.41 11.62 20.20
N GLU A 458 39.06 10.45 20.23
CA GLU A 458 40.49 10.34 20.04
C GLU A 458 40.98 10.95 18.72
N TYR A 459 40.16 10.88 17.67
CA TYR A 459 40.44 11.50 16.36
C TYR A 459 39.86 12.93 16.23
N GLY A 460 39.32 13.51 17.29
CA GLY A 460 38.65 14.83 17.26
C GLY A 460 37.44 14.87 16.34
N ALA A 461 36.77 13.73 16.17
CA ALA A 461 35.57 13.58 15.37
C ALA A 461 34.32 13.46 16.26
N ALA A 462 33.17 13.93 15.78
CA ALA A 462 31.91 13.79 16.49
C ALA A 462 31.30 12.40 16.30
N ILE A 463 30.63 11.91 17.33
CA ILE A 463 29.87 10.65 17.33
C ILE A 463 28.36 10.92 17.42
N VAL A 464 27.61 10.33 16.52
CA VAL A 464 26.15 10.38 16.47
C VAL A 464 25.62 8.97 16.62
N LEU A 465 24.77 8.72 17.60
CA LEU A 465 24.10 7.43 17.69
C LEU A 465 22.86 7.41 16.77
N ASN A 466 22.74 6.34 16.01
CA ASN A 466 21.64 6.12 15.12
C ASN A 466 20.52 5.33 15.81
N THR A 467 19.28 5.77 15.70
CA THR A 467 18.14 4.99 16.19
C THR A 467 17.70 3.98 15.14
N PRO A 468 17.02 2.88 15.53
CA PRO A 468 16.32 2.03 14.56
C PRO A 468 15.28 2.84 13.80
N ARG A 469 15.10 2.54 12.51
CA ARG A 469 14.11 3.21 11.66
C ARG A 469 12.68 2.83 12.04
N ILE A 470 12.46 1.58 12.39
CA ILE A 470 11.18 1.01 12.77
C ILE A 470 11.26 0.59 14.23
N ILE A 471 10.37 1.12 15.06
CA ILE A 471 10.23 0.76 16.47
C ILE A 471 8.75 0.51 16.72
N ARG A 472 8.40 -0.69 17.20
CA ARG A 472 7.03 -1.09 17.54
C ARG A 472 6.71 -0.72 18.97
N ASP A 473 5.43 -0.62 19.32
CA ASP A 473 4.98 -0.32 20.68
C ASP A 473 5.55 -1.31 21.72
N SER A 474 5.66 -2.59 21.36
CA SER A 474 6.27 -3.61 22.22
C SER A 474 7.76 -3.37 22.51
N GLU A 475 8.45 -2.57 21.71
CA GLU A 475 9.88 -2.25 21.83
C GLU A 475 10.13 -0.90 22.52
N LEU A 476 9.10 -0.04 22.64
CA LEU A 476 9.24 1.33 23.16
C LEU A 476 9.84 1.37 24.57
N ALA A 477 9.40 0.50 25.48
CA ALA A 477 9.92 0.48 26.84
C ALA A 477 11.43 0.22 26.89
N ARG A 478 11.91 -0.72 26.06
CA ARG A 478 13.34 -1.02 25.92
C ARG A 478 14.07 0.14 25.27
N PHE A 479 13.52 0.74 24.24
CA PHE A 479 14.08 1.91 23.56
C PHE A 479 14.21 3.11 24.50
N HIS A 480 13.19 3.41 25.31
CA HIS A 480 13.23 4.48 26.31
C HIS A 480 14.33 4.23 27.36
N SER A 481 14.49 2.99 27.82
CA SER A 481 15.56 2.63 28.74
C SER A 481 16.95 2.81 28.11
N TRP A 482 17.10 2.42 26.83
CA TRP A 482 18.32 2.63 26.06
C TRP A 482 18.66 4.11 25.94
N LEU A 483 17.69 4.98 25.61
CA LEU A 483 17.88 6.43 25.51
C LEU A 483 18.41 7.05 26.81
N LYS A 484 17.87 6.65 27.97
CA LYS A 484 18.33 7.15 29.27
C LYS A 484 19.78 6.76 29.59
N ILE A 485 20.21 5.57 29.15
CA ILE A 485 21.57 5.09 29.35
C ILE A 485 22.52 5.85 28.43
N VAL A 486 22.21 5.96 27.12
CA VAL A 486 23.10 6.64 26.17
C VAL A 486 23.23 8.14 26.44
N ASP A 487 22.23 8.76 27.11
CA ASP A 487 22.32 10.16 27.54
C ASP A 487 23.48 10.39 28.55
N THR A 488 23.94 9.35 29.22
CA THR A 488 25.10 9.40 30.14
C THR A 488 26.44 9.17 29.45
N TYR A 489 26.44 8.78 28.17
CA TYR A 489 27.66 8.47 27.41
C TYR A 489 28.24 9.73 26.74
N PRO A 490 29.51 9.73 26.35
CA PRO A 490 30.13 10.83 25.63
C PRO A 490 29.67 10.84 24.15
N ILE A 491 28.38 11.09 23.94
CA ILE A 491 27.73 11.12 22.63
C ILE A 491 27.42 12.57 22.27
N ASP A 492 27.66 12.95 21.02
CA ASP A 492 27.49 14.31 20.56
C ASP A 492 26.12 14.62 19.97
N ALA A 493 25.41 13.59 19.44
CA ALA A 493 24.06 13.73 18.91
C ALA A 493 23.36 12.37 18.76
N ILE A 494 22.04 12.39 18.54
CA ILE A 494 21.23 11.23 18.13
C ILE A 494 20.57 11.49 16.79
N SER A 495 20.74 10.55 15.85
CA SER A 495 20.06 10.55 14.56
C SER A 495 18.73 9.80 14.68
N VAL A 496 17.64 10.43 14.22
CA VAL A 496 16.27 9.92 14.30
C VAL A 496 15.64 9.74 12.93
N HIS A 497 14.84 8.69 12.77
CA HIS A 497 14.29 8.27 11.48
C HIS A 497 12.79 8.52 11.32
N ASN A 498 12.09 8.86 12.41
CA ASN A 498 10.67 9.17 12.41
C ASN A 498 10.29 10.15 13.52
N ILE A 499 9.11 10.74 13.44
CA ILE A 499 8.63 11.76 14.39
C ILE A 499 8.45 11.19 15.81
N GLY A 500 8.06 9.90 15.95
CA GLY A 500 7.92 9.26 17.24
C GLY A 500 9.26 9.14 17.97
N THR A 501 10.33 8.72 17.27
CA THR A 501 11.68 8.67 17.85
C THR A 501 12.23 10.07 18.13
N LEU A 502 11.96 11.07 17.27
CA LEU A 502 12.29 12.46 17.54
C LEU A 502 11.67 12.93 18.86
N HIS A 503 10.38 12.67 19.03
CA HIS A 503 9.67 13.02 20.27
C HIS A 503 10.28 12.34 21.50
N ALA A 504 10.52 11.04 21.43
CA ALA A 504 11.12 10.29 22.54
C ALA A 504 12.51 10.79 22.91
N VAL A 505 13.39 11.02 21.93
CA VAL A 505 14.74 11.55 22.14
C VAL A 505 14.67 12.94 22.77
N ARG A 506 13.79 13.82 22.28
CA ARG A 506 13.59 15.15 22.84
C ARG A 506 13.17 15.12 24.30
N GLN A 507 12.28 14.19 24.67
CA GLN A 507 11.78 14.09 26.04
C GLN A 507 12.77 13.44 27.00
N LEU A 508 13.54 12.46 26.56
CA LEU A 508 14.30 11.57 27.43
C LEU A 508 15.79 11.87 27.47
N THR A 509 16.30 12.74 26.58
CA THR A 509 17.73 13.08 26.49
C THR A 509 17.96 14.58 26.38
N SER A 510 19.20 15.00 26.65
CA SER A 510 19.67 16.36 26.39
C SER A 510 20.58 16.42 25.13
N LEU A 511 20.71 15.33 24.38
CA LEU A 511 21.58 15.25 23.20
C LEU A 511 20.96 16.00 21.99
N PRO A 512 21.78 16.69 21.18
CA PRO A 512 21.34 17.23 19.89
C PRO A 512 20.66 16.18 19.02
N ILE A 513 19.66 16.61 18.24
CA ILE A 513 18.85 15.70 17.38
C ILE A 513 19.16 15.96 15.93
N GLU A 514 19.45 14.90 15.20
CA GLU A 514 19.60 14.93 13.75
C GLU A 514 18.42 14.23 13.08
N ALA A 515 17.71 14.93 12.22
CA ALA A 515 16.65 14.37 11.40
C ALA A 515 17.27 13.69 10.17
N ASP A 516 17.16 12.36 10.09
CA ASP A 516 17.67 11.59 8.95
C ASP A 516 16.82 11.79 7.69
N TYR A 517 17.35 11.43 6.51
CA TYR A 517 16.65 11.58 5.22
C TYR A 517 15.32 10.81 5.16
N SER A 518 15.10 9.82 6.02
CA SER A 518 13.83 9.09 6.14
C SER A 518 12.66 9.95 6.63
N LEU A 519 12.93 11.10 7.26
CA LEU A 519 11.92 12.12 7.60
C LEU A 519 11.47 12.99 6.41
N ILE A 520 12.04 12.77 5.24
CA ILE A 520 11.59 13.23 3.92
C ILE A 520 11.37 14.76 3.87
N SER A 521 12.45 15.54 3.96
CA SER A 521 12.41 17.00 3.85
C SER A 521 12.66 17.46 2.42
N TYR A 522 11.67 18.08 1.77
CA TYR A 522 11.76 18.55 0.38
C TYR A 522 11.73 20.08 0.21
N ASN A 523 11.40 20.83 1.25
CA ASN A 523 11.27 22.29 1.18
C ASN A 523 11.65 22.95 2.51
N VAL A 524 11.80 24.27 2.48
CA VAL A 524 12.23 25.07 3.63
C VAL A 524 11.23 25.01 4.78
N GLU A 525 9.94 24.92 4.50
CA GLU A 525 8.91 24.83 5.55
C GLU A 525 9.02 23.52 6.33
N ALA A 526 9.32 22.39 5.66
CA ALA A 526 9.62 21.15 6.35
C ALA A 526 10.86 21.25 7.24
N LEU A 527 11.90 21.99 6.82
CA LEU A 527 13.09 22.21 7.63
C LEU A 527 12.80 23.09 8.85
N ARG A 528 11.99 24.18 8.69
CA ARG A 528 11.53 25.01 9.79
C ARG A 528 10.72 24.22 10.79
N HIS A 529 9.81 23.39 10.30
CA HIS A 529 9.00 22.55 11.18
C HIS A 529 9.85 21.52 11.96
N LEU A 530 10.84 20.91 11.34
CA LEU A 530 11.77 20.02 12.06
C LEU A 530 12.59 20.80 13.11
N GLN A 531 13.01 22.05 12.83
CA GLN A 531 13.64 22.92 13.81
C GLN A 531 12.71 23.21 14.99
N GLU A 532 11.45 23.56 14.72
CA GLU A 532 10.41 23.77 15.74
C GLU A 532 10.18 22.52 16.61
N LEU A 533 10.32 21.33 16.03
CA LEU A 533 10.26 20.08 16.77
C LEU A 533 11.54 19.74 17.54
N GLY A 534 12.60 20.51 17.38
CA GLY A 534 13.85 20.37 18.12
C GLY A 534 14.96 19.63 17.38
N ALA A 535 14.90 19.54 16.06
CA ALA A 535 16.03 19.05 15.28
C ALA A 535 17.12 20.13 15.20
N ASP A 536 18.38 19.71 15.35
CA ASP A 536 19.57 20.58 15.29
C ASP A 536 20.30 20.47 13.94
N ARG A 537 19.97 19.44 13.14
CA ARG A 537 20.55 19.14 11.82
C ARG A 537 19.59 18.28 10.99
N VAL A 538 19.69 18.40 9.67
CA VAL A 538 18.87 17.57 8.75
C VAL A 538 19.74 16.94 7.67
N VAL A 539 19.51 15.66 7.41
CA VAL A 539 20.00 14.96 6.23
C VAL A 539 18.94 15.04 5.16
N LEU A 540 19.25 15.65 4.03
CA LEU A 540 18.29 15.85 2.94
C LEU A 540 17.98 14.56 2.20
N SER A 541 16.76 14.46 1.66
CA SER A 541 16.34 13.32 0.86
C SER A 541 17.21 13.16 -0.39
N PRO A 542 17.70 11.92 -0.70
CA PRO A 542 18.46 11.65 -1.92
C PRO A 542 17.62 11.72 -3.20
N GLU A 543 16.33 12.03 -3.10
CA GLU A 543 15.44 12.26 -4.25
C GLU A 543 15.45 13.72 -4.75
N LEU A 544 16.07 14.63 -4.01
CA LEU A 544 16.25 16.03 -4.42
C LEU A 544 17.27 16.14 -5.56
N ASN A 545 17.06 17.06 -6.48
CA ASN A 545 18.03 17.40 -7.52
C ASN A 545 18.95 18.55 -7.08
N MET A 546 20.04 18.78 -7.84
CA MET A 546 21.06 19.77 -7.50
C MET A 546 20.50 21.19 -7.35
N SER A 547 19.55 21.61 -8.18
CA SER A 547 18.92 22.93 -8.09
C SER A 547 18.08 23.10 -6.81
N GLN A 548 17.36 22.03 -6.42
CA GLN A 548 16.60 22.03 -5.16
C GLN A 548 17.54 22.08 -3.95
N LEU A 549 18.67 21.35 -4.00
CA LEU A 549 19.68 21.38 -2.95
C LEU A 549 20.31 22.75 -2.78
N GLU A 550 20.63 23.44 -3.88
CA GLU A 550 21.18 24.78 -3.86
C GLU A 550 20.22 25.76 -3.16
N LYS A 551 18.95 25.74 -3.53
CA LYS A 551 17.92 26.56 -2.87
C LYS A 551 17.81 26.25 -1.38
N LEU A 552 17.73 24.96 -1.01
CA LEU A 552 17.63 24.56 0.39
C LEU A 552 18.89 24.94 1.19
N GLY A 553 20.08 24.82 0.60
CA GLY A 553 21.33 25.20 1.27
C GLY A 553 21.46 26.70 1.55
N GLN A 554 20.83 27.53 0.71
CA GLN A 554 20.79 29.00 0.90
C GLN A 554 19.75 29.44 1.93
N GLU A 555 18.61 28.78 2.00
CA GLU A 555 17.43 29.20 2.78
C GLU A 555 17.24 28.42 4.09
N SER A 556 18.01 27.35 4.31
CA SER A 556 17.82 26.46 5.48
C SER A 556 18.15 27.14 6.80
N PRO A 557 17.28 27.04 7.82
CA PRO A 557 17.59 27.48 9.16
C PRO A 557 18.50 26.51 9.92
N LEU A 558 18.75 25.32 9.37
CA LEU A 558 19.52 24.24 10.00
C LEU A 558 20.71 23.83 9.14
N PRO A 559 21.81 23.35 9.73
CA PRO A 559 22.90 22.71 8.99
C PRO A 559 22.38 21.48 8.24
N LEU A 560 22.80 21.33 6.98
CA LEU A 560 22.34 20.28 6.08
C LEU A 560 23.44 19.29 5.76
N GLU A 561 23.08 18.00 5.64
CA GLU A 561 23.93 16.94 5.08
C GLU A 561 23.24 16.31 3.85
N CYS A 562 24.04 15.82 2.91
CA CYS A 562 23.57 15.05 1.75
C CYS A 562 24.26 13.69 1.68
N LEU A 563 23.49 12.66 1.35
CA LEU A 563 24.00 11.31 1.08
C LEU A 563 24.70 11.31 -0.29
N VAL A 564 26.02 11.19 -0.31
CA VAL A 564 26.84 11.31 -1.54
C VAL A 564 27.38 9.97 -2.04
N ASP A 565 27.45 8.98 -1.16
CA ASP A 565 27.91 7.64 -1.54
C ASP A 565 27.18 6.56 -0.73
N ALA A 566 26.52 5.63 -1.42
CA ALA A 566 25.75 4.55 -0.80
C ALA A 566 25.26 3.53 -1.82
N HIS A 567 25.04 2.32 -1.38
CA HIS A 567 24.03 1.48 -2.02
C HIS A 567 22.65 1.93 -1.52
N LEU A 568 21.93 2.73 -2.35
CA LEU A 568 20.63 3.30 -1.95
C LEU A 568 19.64 2.21 -1.59
N GLU A 569 18.98 2.33 -0.45
CA GLU A 569 17.86 1.46 -0.09
C GLU A 569 16.67 1.73 -1.01
N LEU A 570 16.23 0.70 -1.72
CA LEU A 570 15.02 0.71 -2.54
C LEU A 570 13.80 0.32 -1.73
N MET A 571 13.99 -0.52 -0.72
CA MET A 571 12.93 -1.02 0.16
C MET A 571 13.53 -1.50 1.49
N VAL A 572 12.87 -1.18 2.58
CA VAL A 572 12.98 -1.84 3.87
C VAL A 572 11.66 -2.52 4.18
N SER A 573 11.69 -3.76 4.67
CA SER A 573 10.47 -4.55 4.85
C SER A 573 10.60 -5.51 6.03
N GLU A 574 9.53 -5.65 6.79
CA GLU A 574 9.38 -6.73 7.76
C GLU A 574 9.16 -8.10 7.12
N TYR A 575 8.70 -8.12 5.87
CA TYR A 575 8.72 -9.34 5.08
C TYR A 575 10.17 -9.66 4.68
N CYS A 576 10.64 -10.83 5.07
CA CYS A 576 11.96 -11.33 4.72
C CYS A 576 11.88 -12.42 3.66
N CYS A 577 12.41 -12.16 2.45
CA CYS A 577 12.38 -13.11 1.34
C CYS A 577 13.19 -14.39 1.67
N THR A 578 14.38 -14.25 2.21
CA THR A 578 15.23 -15.39 2.62
C THR A 578 14.56 -16.21 3.72
N GLY A 579 14.04 -15.58 4.76
CA GLY A 579 13.30 -16.25 5.83
C GLY A 579 12.06 -16.99 5.31
N SER A 580 11.32 -16.38 4.38
CA SER A 580 10.10 -16.94 3.83
C SER A 580 10.30 -18.15 2.92
N PHE A 581 11.34 -18.14 2.09
CA PHE A 581 11.56 -19.19 1.09
C PHE A 581 12.62 -20.21 1.45
N LEU A 582 13.57 -19.87 2.32
CA LEU A 582 14.64 -20.74 2.78
C LEU A 582 14.58 -21.07 4.27
N GLY A 583 13.98 -20.17 5.08
CA GLY A 583 14.01 -20.24 6.53
C GLY A 583 12.78 -20.87 7.20
N GLY A 584 11.72 -21.17 6.45
CA GLY A 584 10.50 -21.75 7.03
C GLY A 584 9.66 -20.76 7.86
N LEU A 585 9.78 -19.45 7.62
CA LEU A 585 9.11 -18.39 8.40
C LEU A 585 7.57 -18.54 8.42
N ASP A 586 6.99 -19.17 7.41
CA ASP A 586 5.54 -19.47 7.33
C ASP A 586 5.07 -20.51 8.36
N THR A 587 5.97 -21.22 9.03
CA THR A 587 5.66 -22.13 10.16
C THR A 587 5.77 -21.45 11.53
N GLY A 588 5.98 -20.11 11.55
CA GLY A 588 6.12 -19.32 12.78
C GLY A 588 7.54 -19.22 13.34
N HIS A 589 8.51 -19.96 12.74
CA HIS A 589 9.91 -19.91 13.17
C HIS A 589 10.86 -19.86 11.97
N CYS A 590 11.82 -18.93 12.01
CA CYS A 590 12.85 -18.80 10.98
C CYS A 590 14.15 -19.48 11.41
N SER A 591 14.68 -20.37 10.56
CA SER A 591 15.99 -21.02 10.78
C SER A 591 17.20 -20.10 10.54
N ALA A 592 16.96 -18.79 10.36
CA ALA A 592 17.96 -17.75 10.11
C ALA A 592 18.97 -18.10 8.98
N PRO A 593 18.51 -18.40 7.75
CA PRO A 593 19.40 -18.76 6.64
C PRO A 593 20.42 -17.65 6.30
N CYS A 594 20.07 -16.39 6.60
CA CYS A 594 20.95 -15.24 6.45
C CYS A 594 22.22 -15.32 7.28
N LEU A 595 22.17 -15.99 8.44
CA LEU A 595 23.34 -16.24 9.31
C LEU A 595 23.98 -17.62 9.01
N ALA A 596 23.13 -18.65 8.92
CA ALA A 596 23.59 -20.03 8.81
C ALA A 596 24.37 -20.31 7.52
N MET A 597 23.95 -19.71 6.40
CA MET A 597 24.59 -19.96 5.09
C MET A 597 25.89 -19.20 4.87
N LYS A 598 26.17 -18.13 5.64
CA LYS A 598 27.36 -17.25 5.49
C LYS A 598 27.56 -16.77 4.05
N LYS A 599 26.47 -16.52 3.31
CA LYS A 599 26.44 -16.09 1.92
C LYS A 599 25.88 -14.68 1.78
N LYS A 600 26.25 -14.01 0.68
CA LYS A 600 25.55 -12.79 0.25
C LYS A 600 24.36 -13.18 -0.62
N PHE A 601 23.23 -12.51 -0.38
CA PHE A 601 21.98 -12.76 -1.11
C PHE A 601 21.68 -11.63 -2.08
N TYR A 602 21.12 -12.00 -3.22
CA TYR A 602 20.71 -11.04 -4.24
C TYR A 602 19.36 -11.45 -4.84
N LEU A 603 18.56 -10.46 -5.21
CA LEU A 603 17.43 -10.65 -6.14
C LEU A 603 17.92 -10.33 -7.55
N LYS A 604 17.94 -11.33 -8.43
CA LYS A 604 18.30 -11.18 -9.83
C LYS A 604 17.05 -11.02 -10.68
N ASP A 605 16.96 -9.93 -11.44
CA ASP A 605 15.85 -9.65 -12.34
C ASP A 605 16.00 -10.33 -13.71
N ARG A 606 14.99 -10.17 -14.58
CA ARG A 606 14.98 -10.70 -15.96
C ARG A 606 16.04 -10.12 -16.89
N LYS A 607 16.73 -9.05 -16.49
CA LYS A 607 17.84 -8.43 -17.19
C LYS A 607 19.20 -8.83 -16.61
N ASN A 608 19.22 -9.84 -15.72
CA ASN A 608 20.38 -10.30 -14.98
C ASN A 608 21.01 -9.23 -14.07
N ILE A 609 20.25 -8.20 -13.70
CA ILE A 609 20.71 -7.21 -12.72
C ILE A 609 20.50 -7.80 -11.32
N ARG A 610 21.55 -7.76 -10.49
CA ARG A 610 21.56 -8.28 -9.12
C ARG A 610 21.39 -7.14 -8.12
N PHE A 611 20.32 -7.16 -7.37
CA PHE A 611 20.01 -6.23 -6.29
C PHE A 611 20.46 -6.86 -4.96
N PRO A 612 21.41 -6.27 -4.21
CA PRO A 612 21.82 -6.81 -2.93
C PRO A 612 20.66 -6.89 -1.95
N LEU A 613 20.59 -8.01 -1.25
CA LEU A 613 19.59 -8.29 -0.23
C LEU A 613 20.27 -8.47 1.10
N VAL A 614 19.99 -7.59 2.05
CA VAL A 614 20.62 -7.58 3.38
C VAL A 614 19.54 -7.71 4.44
N MET A 615 19.75 -8.49 5.44
CA MET A 615 18.91 -8.57 6.64
C MET A 615 19.66 -7.95 7.81
N ASP A 616 18.95 -7.17 8.61
CA ASP A 616 19.49 -6.57 9.83
C ASP A 616 19.25 -7.47 11.07
N GLN A 617 19.77 -7.04 12.22
CA GLN A 617 19.61 -7.76 13.49
C GLN A 617 18.17 -7.78 14.03
N TYR A 618 17.27 -6.97 13.46
CA TYR A 618 15.82 -6.95 13.79
C TYR A 618 15.01 -7.81 12.82
N CYS A 619 15.68 -8.54 11.90
CA CYS A 619 15.07 -9.33 10.83
C CYS A 619 14.32 -8.50 9.77
N HIS A 620 14.60 -7.19 9.64
CA HIS A 620 14.13 -6.44 8.50
C HIS A 620 14.98 -6.77 7.26
N MET A 621 14.30 -6.85 6.13
CA MET A 621 14.93 -7.06 4.83
C MET A 621 15.18 -5.72 4.14
N HIS A 622 16.40 -5.45 3.79
CA HIS A 622 16.82 -4.28 3.02
C HIS A 622 17.15 -4.71 1.59
N LEU A 623 16.42 -4.18 0.61
CA LEU A 623 16.75 -4.34 -0.79
C LEU A 623 17.51 -3.10 -1.25
N LEU A 624 18.75 -3.30 -1.66
CA LEU A 624 19.64 -2.22 -2.06
C LEU A 624 19.67 -2.06 -3.57
N ASN A 625 19.97 -0.85 -4.05
CA ASN A 625 20.17 -0.61 -5.47
C ASN A 625 21.39 -1.37 -5.98
N ALA A 626 21.26 -1.96 -7.16
CA ALA A 626 22.36 -2.66 -7.83
C ALA A 626 23.55 -1.74 -8.14
N ASN A 627 23.26 -0.47 -8.48
CA ASN A 627 24.27 0.53 -8.74
C ASN A 627 24.48 1.40 -7.50
N ARG A 628 25.76 1.55 -7.09
CA ARG A 628 26.15 2.42 -5.99
C ARG A 628 25.98 3.90 -6.37
N LEU A 629 25.31 4.69 -5.53
CA LEU A 629 25.35 6.14 -5.64
C LEU A 629 26.80 6.59 -5.47
N SER A 630 27.31 7.41 -6.36
CA SER A 630 28.56 8.14 -6.18
C SER A 630 28.41 9.56 -6.70
N MET A 631 28.80 10.53 -5.89
CA MET A 631 28.88 11.93 -6.24
C MET A 631 30.31 12.46 -6.13
N LEU A 632 31.31 11.58 -6.17
CA LEU A 632 32.70 11.91 -6.00
C LEU A 632 33.18 13.06 -6.89
N PRO A 633 32.93 13.07 -8.23
CA PRO A 633 33.31 14.18 -9.11
C PRO A 633 32.67 15.52 -8.74
N HIS A 634 31.57 15.49 -8.01
CA HIS A 634 30.74 16.65 -7.68
C HIS A 634 30.85 17.05 -6.20
N ALA A 635 31.73 16.40 -5.41
CA ALA A 635 31.83 16.62 -3.97
C ALA A 635 32.04 18.10 -3.61
N MET A 636 32.83 18.81 -4.39
CA MET A 636 33.08 20.24 -4.19
C MET A 636 31.80 21.10 -4.33
N LYS A 637 30.89 20.73 -5.25
CA LYS A 637 29.66 21.51 -5.52
C LYS A 637 28.71 21.59 -4.32
N PHE A 638 28.62 20.52 -3.53
CA PHE A 638 27.77 20.52 -2.33
C PHE A 638 28.18 21.61 -1.34
N ARG A 639 29.48 21.80 -1.17
CA ARG A 639 30.01 22.85 -0.30
C ARG A 639 29.63 24.25 -0.79
N SER A 640 29.72 24.52 -2.10
CA SER A 640 29.33 25.83 -2.66
C SER A 640 27.83 26.11 -2.56
N MET A 641 27.00 25.08 -2.43
CA MET A 641 25.56 25.16 -2.21
C MET A 641 25.16 25.37 -0.73
N GLY A 642 26.12 25.48 0.21
CA GLY A 642 25.80 25.62 1.63
C GLY A 642 25.55 24.31 2.38
N ILE A 643 25.83 23.15 1.75
CA ILE A 643 25.73 21.84 2.40
C ILE A 643 26.94 21.65 3.31
N ALA A 644 26.69 21.46 4.61
CA ALA A 644 27.71 21.38 5.64
C ALA A 644 28.43 20.03 5.66
N GLY A 645 27.74 18.92 5.39
CA GLY A 645 28.28 17.57 5.48
C GLY A 645 27.99 16.69 4.28
N LEU A 646 28.99 15.88 3.87
CA LEU A 646 28.86 14.82 2.88
C LEU A 646 28.77 13.50 3.58
N ARG A 647 27.61 12.81 3.47
CA ARG A 647 27.35 11.55 4.13
C ARG A 647 27.67 10.36 3.24
N ILE A 648 28.47 9.42 3.74
CA ILE A 648 28.82 8.15 3.12
C ILE A 648 28.20 7.02 3.94
N ASP A 649 27.39 6.16 3.34
CA ASP A 649 26.92 4.94 3.99
C ASP A 649 27.93 3.79 3.77
N GLY A 650 28.71 3.50 4.80
CA GLY A 650 29.77 2.50 4.79
C GLY A 650 29.31 1.09 5.17
N ARG A 651 28.06 0.87 5.59
CA ARG A 651 27.58 -0.40 6.15
C ARG A 651 27.71 -1.59 5.20
N TYR A 652 27.63 -1.38 3.90
CA TYR A 652 27.78 -2.43 2.86
C TYR A 652 29.23 -2.57 2.34
N LEU A 653 30.17 -1.74 2.79
CA LEU A 653 31.57 -1.73 2.35
C LEU A 653 32.47 -2.48 3.33
N THR A 654 33.60 -3.02 2.81
CA THR A 654 34.68 -3.49 3.70
C THR A 654 35.42 -2.30 4.30
N PRO A 655 36.06 -2.42 5.48
CA PRO A 655 36.80 -1.33 6.12
C PRO A 655 37.80 -0.64 5.18
N ASP A 656 38.60 -1.42 4.42
CA ASP A 656 39.61 -0.89 3.50
C ASP A 656 39.03 -0.05 2.37
N LYS A 657 37.95 -0.56 1.74
CA LYS A 657 37.23 0.18 0.69
C LYS A 657 36.60 1.45 1.24
N LEU A 658 36.01 1.39 2.44
CA LEU A 658 35.46 2.54 3.11
C LEU A 658 36.52 3.60 3.40
N GLY A 659 37.66 3.22 3.97
CA GLY A 659 38.77 4.12 4.23
C GLY A 659 39.25 4.84 2.96
N GLN A 660 39.51 4.07 1.88
CA GLN A 660 39.88 4.67 0.60
C GLN A 660 38.84 5.64 0.03
N LEU A 661 37.57 5.30 0.17
CA LEU A 661 36.46 6.15 -0.29
C LEU A 661 36.41 7.46 0.49
N VAL A 662 36.50 7.41 1.82
CA VAL A 662 36.56 8.59 2.69
C VAL A 662 37.72 9.50 2.33
N LYS A 663 38.92 8.95 2.13
CA LYS A 663 40.11 9.68 1.69
C LYS A 663 39.86 10.38 0.35
N ASN A 664 39.28 9.68 -0.63
CA ASN A 664 38.98 10.25 -1.94
C ASN A 664 37.97 11.40 -1.83
N TYR A 665 36.89 11.24 -1.09
CA TYR A 665 35.94 12.32 -0.88
C TYR A 665 36.56 13.52 -0.18
N GLY A 666 37.47 13.33 0.76
CA GLY A 666 38.24 14.41 1.39
C GLY A 666 39.04 15.22 0.37
N ILE A 667 39.76 14.54 -0.53
CA ILE A 667 40.53 15.19 -1.59
C ILE A 667 39.63 15.97 -2.54
N TYR A 668 38.55 15.36 -3.04
CA TYR A 668 37.66 15.98 -4.03
C TYR A 668 36.78 17.10 -3.45
N MET A 669 36.40 17.00 -2.19
CA MET A 669 35.66 18.07 -1.49
C MET A 669 36.53 19.32 -1.26
N ALA A 670 37.85 19.15 -1.03
CA ALA A 670 38.79 20.24 -0.80
C ALA A 670 39.20 20.99 -2.08
N ARG A 671 38.87 20.49 -3.26
CA ARG A 671 39.20 21.13 -4.54
C ARG A 671 38.59 22.51 -4.66
N ARG A 672 39.27 23.36 -5.42
CA ARG A 672 38.80 24.73 -5.76
C ARG A 672 38.27 24.85 -7.19
N LYS A 673 38.56 23.85 -8.03
CA LYS A 673 38.14 23.80 -9.45
C LYS A 673 37.45 22.51 -9.76
N GLU A 674 36.51 22.57 -10.69
CA GLU A 674 35.84 21.36 -11.22
C GLU A 674 36.86 20.44 -11.90
N ILE A 675 36.48 19.16 -12.02
CA ILE A 675 37.28 18.15 -12.67
C ILE A 675 37.32 18.45 -14.19
N SER A 676 38.53 18.57 -14.73
CA SER A 676 38.74 18.73 -16.16
C SER A 676 38.45 17.42 -16.92
N GLU A 677 38.25 17.52 -18.25
CA GLU A 677 38.07 16.32 -19.08
C GLU A 677 39.25 15.36 -19.03
N ALA A 678 40.46 15.85 -18.90
CA ALA A 678 41.67 15.05 -18.78
C ALA A 678 41.73 14.24 -17.46
N GLU A 679 41.09 14.73 -16.39
CA GLU A 679 41.04 14.04 -15.08
C GLU A 679 39.89 13.02 -14.98
N ARG A 680 38.89 13.09 -15.85
CA ARG A 680 37.72 12.20 -15.79
C ARG A 680 38.05 10.71 -15.74
N PRO A 681 38.97 10.17 -16.58
CA PRO A 681 39.26 8.74 -16.56
C PRO A 681 39.84 8.26 -15.23
N GLU A 682 40.62 9.09 -14.54
CA GLU A 682 41.15 8.76 -13.22
C GLU A 682 40.04 8.70 -12.18
N VAL A 683 39.09 9.68 -12.22
CA VAL A 683 37.95 9.71 -11.30
C VAL A 683 37.04 8.51 -11.54
N GLU A 684 36.75 8.16 -12.77
CA GLU A 684 35.94 6.97 -13.11
C GLU A 684 36.61 5.68 -12.61
N LYS A 685 37.93 5.59 -12.65
CA LYS A 685 38.66 4.46 -12.07
C LYS A 685 38.52 4.42 -10.55
N LEU A 686 38.53 5.57 -9.85
CA LEU A 686 38.35 5.64 -8.40
C LEU A 686 36.89 5.32 -8.00
N GLU A 687 35.91 5.74 -8.79
CA GLU A 687 34.49 5.41 -8.56
C GLU A 687 34.20 3.92 -8.79
N GLY A 688 34.88 3.30 -9.75
CA GLY A 688 34.65 1.92 -10.16
C GLY A 688 33.47 1.76 -11.11
N ARG A 689 33.04 0.50 -11.31
CA ARG A 689 31.90 0.15 -12.19
C ARG A 689 30.57 0.16 -11.43
N ASN A 690 29.47 0.18 -12.18
CA ASN A 690 28.11 0.08 -11.65
C ASN A 690 27.75 1.20 -10.68
N ILE A 691 27.96 2.45 -11.11
CA ILE A 691 27.58 3.64 -10.36
C ILE A 691 26.30 4.29 -10.90
N THR A 692 25.66 5.08 -10.06
CA THR A 692 24.55 5.97 -10.40
C THR A 692 24.73 7.34 -9.75
N ARG A 693 24.23 8.37 -10.38
CA ARG A 693 24.11 9.73 -9.78
C ARG A 693 22.76 9.93 -9.05
N GLY A 694 21.99 8.86 -8.88
CA GLY A 694 20.68 8.91 -8.23
C GLY A 694 19.73 9.91 -8.93
N HIS A 695 19.08 10.73 -8.12
CA HIS A 695 18.17 11.78 -8.59
C HIS A 695 18.83 13.16 -8.70
N TYR A 696 20.07 13.33 -8.29
CA TYR A 696 20.76 14.62 -8.22
C TYR A 696 20.76 15.41 -9.53
N PHE A 697 20.78 14.74 -10.69
CA PHE A 697 20.73 15.41 -12.01
C PHE A 697 19.41 15.23 -12.75
N ARG A 698 18.59 14.29 -12.35
CA ARG A 698 17.34 13.95 -13.06
C ARG A 698 16.09 14.41 -12.32
N GLY A 699 16.18 14.51 -11.01
CA GLY A 699 15.03 14.67 -10.14
C GLY A 699 14.11 13.44 -10.14
N VAL A 700 12.98 13.59 -9.47
CA VAL A 700 11.85 12.66 -9.49
C VAL A 700 10.76 13.29 -10.35
N LEU A 701 10.32 12.61 -11.41
CA LEU A 701 9.27 13.10 -12.33
C LEU A 701 7.89 13.03 -11.68
#